data_e6b4fc04ba464b53cd9fee34c6bbee4f
#
_entry.id   e6b4fc04ba464b53cd9fee34c6bbee4f
#
_cell.length_a   1.000
_cell.length_b   1.000
_cell.length_c   1.000
_cell.angle_alpha   90.00
_cell.angle_beta   90.00
_cell.angle_gamma   90.00
#
_symmetry.space_group_name_H-M   'P 1'
#
loop_
_entity.id
_entity.type
_entity.pdbx_description
1 polymer ?
#
loop_
_entity_poly.entity_id
_entity_poly.type
_entity_poly.pdbx_seq_one_letter_code
_entity_poly.pdbx_strand_id
1 'polypeptide(L)'
;MRRTHLRRIGAVSLSLLMVLTTFFLNTRLALATDPIRGVEVKVDTSALDASVDAAKQAGVDVQKDGDVDKGTADSEAELNAKRDEIKADYDKQVQDLSAAAEDAKKQLGEYAAKKQKYDEDMVKYNADLAKYNADMAACNKALEELEQKKNQDGYMTKPSAQMLTFKSEPNANLSFSEKKYTKNEFSSTVHSWNLGPESWRYAWFDTLNNNQPEDAARVMLEKDKPFVATYTNLSNSSFNGTKIAKVEYIYTFKGASGVPLPDKLPVVLQKDPADTIWYNDFFADVRINLKARFYDEEGKEIDPTGSLLSFSSLNRGNGSAAIDRDAIERVAFFNGEYIPISGSSIKVHADGGAYADGSNAEKAKGSKFDTAEWDTPTSPNAWYGAIIGKVTNPEISLDMASHKSGTIWFAFSSDVKARDVPMKPVAPTPPVEPEKPVIKANYHVDILYTRPQLGKGALDEADADIDGSTVKTGSIVKFALRTSAFPADHETIDSVVFRDTLPESYEVDIDATKAASPDYDVSYDGASRNLVFTAKATLIAQINADLTKAAEVPAPMVIGKVMKDGTTYENSFDIDINNSYSAKSNIVRVQTPKAQPIILPAAGGPGTLLPVTLLSVLAVVSGAAWLFTRRREVWRGAGAWYGREAYSPLKSSGMRRTFDVRGKWRSILARCHFNR
;
A
#
# COMPACT_ATOMS: atom_id res chain seq x y z
N MET A 1 -34.15 36.56 9.98
CA MET A 1 -33.83 35.86 11.22
C MET A 1 -32.43 35.31 11.12
N ARG A 2 -31.48 36.03 11.73
CA ARG A 2 -30.07 35.67 11.88
C ARG A 2 -29.89 34.90 13.19
N ARG A 3 -28.91 33.97 13.22
CA ARG A 3 -28.36 33.18 14.33
C ARG A 3 -28.79 31.71 14.28
N THR A 4 -27.87 30.89 13.73
CA THR A 4 -27.38 29.62 14.32
C THR A 4 -26.48 28.89 13.30
N HIS A 5 -25.22 29.36 13.14
CA HIS A 5 -24.14 28.53 12.60
C HIS A 5 -22.78 29.06 13.14
N LEU A 6 -22.60 28.91 14.46
CA LEU A 6 -21.29 29.15 15.09
C LEU A 6 -21.23 28.35 16.40
N ARG A 7 -21.11 27.02 16.30
CA ARG A 7 -20.68 26.13 17.40
C ARG A 7 -20.44 24.72 16.86
N ARG A 8 -19.33 24.51 16.16
CA ARG A 8 -18.71 23.18 15.94
C ARG A 8 -17.30 23.26 15.36
N ILE A 9 -16.49 24.23 15.85
CA ILE A 9 -15.03 24.26 15.62
C ILE A 9 -14.39 24.63 16.97
N GLY A 10 -14.47 23.76 17.94
CA GLY A 10 -13.94 24.02 19.26
C GLY A 10 -13.68 22.79 20.12
N ALA A 11 -13.81 21.58 19.57
CA ALA A 11 -13.68 20.37 20.37
C ALA A 11 -12.62 19.36 19.88
N VAL A 12 -11.80 19.69 18.88
CA VAL A 12 -10.74 18.78 18.40
C VAL A 12 -9.34 19.26 18.78
N SER A 13 -9.20 20.51 19.30
CA SER A 13 -7.89 21.06 19.65
C SER A 13 -7.50 20.92 21.13
N LEU A 14 -8.31 20.28 21.98
CA LEU A 14 -8.01 20.11 23.41
C LEU A 14 -7.69 18.67 23.83
N SER A 15 -7.83 17.69 22.95
CA SER A 15 -7.48 16.30 23.22
C SER A 15 -6.07 15.91 22.77
N LEU A 16 -5.35 16.78 22.04
CA LEU A 16 -3.99 16.52 21.57
C LEU A 16 -2.91 17.13 22.49
N LEU A 17 -3.30 17.94 23.49
CA LEU A 17 -2.35 18.56 24.43
C LEU A 17 -2.29 17.84 25.79
N MET A 18 -3.13 16.84 26.03
CA MET A 18 -3.11 16.04 27.29
C MET A 18 -2.42 14.69 27.18
N VAL A 19 -1.96 14.28 25.98
CA VAL A 19 -1.17 13.06 25.79
C VAL A 19 0.34 13.32 25.79
N LEU A 20 0.77 14.58 25.62
CA LEU A 20 2.21 14.94 25.63
C LEU A 20 2.78 15.30 27.01
N THR A 21 1.97 15.37 28.08
CA THR A 21 2.46 15.69 29.44
C THR A 21 2.51 14.51 30.40
N THR A 22 2.10 13.32 29.98
CA THR A 22 2.20 12.08 30.79
C THR A 22 3.38 11.19 30.40
N PHE A 23 4.19 11.57 29.40
CA PHE A 23 5.36 10.77 28.99
C PHE A 23 6.69 11.24 29.58
N PHE A 24 6.71 12.34 30.36
CA PHE A 24 7.96 12.88 30.94
C PHE A 24 8.09 12.73 32.46
N LEU A 25 7.25 11.94 33.14
CA LEU A 25 7.32 11.78 34.61
C LEU A 25 7.43 10.33 35.11
N ASN A 26 7.82 9.36 34.28
CA ASN A 26 8.04 7.99 34.75
C ASN A 26 9.40 7.38 34.36
N THR A 27 10.43 8.21 34.29
CA THR A 27 11.81 7.72 34.18
C THR A 27 12.65 8.15 35.36
N ARG A 28 12.27 7.70 36.58
CA ARG A 28 13.16 7.55 37.74
C ARG A 28 12.39 6.81 38.82
N LEU A 29 12.43 5.51 38.80
CA LEU A 29 12.52 4.56 39.94
C LEU A 29 12.39 3.13 39.39
N ALA A 30 13.46 2.64 38.82
CA ALA A 30 13.81 1.23 38.88
C ALA A 30 15.31 1.23 39.20
N LEU A 31 15.64 1.27 40.48
CA LEU A 31 16.89 0.72 40.96
C LEU A 31 16.76 -0.82 40.84
N ALA A 32 16.70 -1.32 39.60
CA ALA A 32 17.21 -2.63 39.32
C ALA A 32 18.73 -2.46 39.47
N THR A 33 19.35 -3.24 40.37
CA THR A 33 20.78 -3.47 40.33
C THR A 33 21.08 -4.00 38.95
N ASP A 34 21.48 -3.11 38.04
CA ASP A 34 21.97 -3.54 36.73
C ASP A 34 23.07 -4.57 37.01
N PRO A 35 23.04 -5.72 36.32
CA PRO A 35 24.13 -6.68 36.44
C PRO A 35 25.42 -5.94 36.19
N ILE A 36 26.47 -6.20 37.00
CA ILE A 36 27.79 -5.59 36.83
C ILE A 36 28.28 -5.86 35.41
N ARG A 37 28.14 -4.88 34.52
CA ARG A 37 28.31 -5.08 33.11
C ARG A 37 29.78 -5.16 32.67
N GLY A 38 30.66 -4.39 33.30
CA GLY A 38 32.06 -4.29 32.94
C GLY A 38 32.39 -2.87 32.45
N VAL A 39 33.52 -2.76 31.78
CA VAL A 39 33.98 -1.52 31.13
C VAL A 39 33.40 -1.44 29.72
N GLU A 40 32.80 -0.30 29.36
CA GLU A 40 32.23 -0.10 28.02
C GLU A 40 33.35 -0.03 26.97
N VAL A 41 33.11 -0.67 25.82
CA VAL A 41 34.00 -0.63 24.68
C VAL A 41 33.26 0.01 23.51
N LYS A 42 33.77 1.14 23.06
CA LYS A 42 33.18 1.88 21.92
C LYS A 42 33.42 1.12 20.62
N VAL A 43 32.42 1.12 19.77
CA VAL A 43 32.52 0.57 18.41
C VAL A 43 32.47 1.75 17.44
N ASP A 44 33.27 1.71 16.38
CA ASP A 44 33.33 2.76 15.37
C ASP A 44 32.01 2.87 14.61
N THR A 45 31.31 3.99 14.76
CA THR A 45 30.06 4.32 14.07
C THR A 45 30.25 5.25 12.88
N SER A 46 31.46 5.66 12.55
CA SER A 46 31.74 6.72 11.57
C SER A 46 31.09 6.47 10.19
N ALA A 47 31.15 5.23 9.70
CA ALA A 47 30.54 4.84 8.43
C ALA A 47 29.02 4.85 8.51
N LEU A 48 28.45 4.40 9.63
CA LEU A 48 27.01 4.41 9.89
C LEU A 48 26.50 5.86 9.98
N ASP A 49 27.16 6.72 10.74
CA ASP A 49 26.81 8.13 10.90
C ASP A 49 26.82 8.86 9.55
N ALA A 50 27.88 8.64 8.75
CA ALA A 50 27.97 9.20 7.40
C ALA A 50 26.82 8.73 6.48
N SER A 51 26.43 7.46 6.61
CA SER A 51 25.33 6.89 5.83
C SER A 51 23.96 7.43 6.28
N VAL A 52 23.76 7.62 7.59
CA VAL A 52 22.58 8.29 8.16
C VAL A 52 22.44 9.71 7.61
N ASP A 53 23.53 10.47 7.60
CA ASP A 53 23.51 11.83 7.09
C ASP A 53 23.24 11.89 5.58
N ALA A 54 23.84 10.98 4.81
CA ALA A 54 23.60 10.87 3.38
C ALA A 54 22.14 10.51 3.07
N ALA A 55 21.54 9.59 3.84
CA ALA A 55 20.13 9.22 3.71
C ALA A 55 19.20 10.40 4.02
N LYS A 56 19.45 11.12 5.09
CA LYS A 56 18.70 12.36 5.44
C LYS A 56 18.80 13.41 4.33
N GLN A 57 19.99 13.64 3.79
CA GLN A 57 20.20 14.57 2.67
C GLN A 57 19.46 14.15 1.40
N ALA A 58 19.30 12.83 1.19
CA ALA A 58 18.50 12.29 0.09
C ALA A 58 17.00 12.42 0.30
N GLY A 59 16.54 12.85 1.49
CA GLY A 59 15.12 13.03 1.81
C GLY A 59 14.48 11.83 2.51
N VAL A 60 15.27 10.91 3.06
CA VAL A 60 14.78 9.81 3.90
C VAL A 60 14.47 10.33 5.30
N ASP A 61 13.33 9.97 5.86
CA ASP A 61 12.99 10.15 7.27
C ASP A 61 13.70 9.06 8.08
N VAL A 62 14.93 9.37 8.55
CA VAL A 62 15.79 8.43 9.28
C VAL A 62 15.55 8.58 10.77
N GLN A 63 15.19 7.49 11.44
CA GLN A 63 14.95 7.44 12.87
C GLN A 63 15.97 6.52 13.55
N LYS A 64 16.49 6.95 14.71
CA LYS A 64 17.31 6.11 15.56
C LYS A 64 16.40 5.28 16.45
N ASP A 65 16.53 3.98 16.40
CA ASP A 65 15.95 3.05 17.35
C ASP A 65 16.73 3.11 18.69
N GLY A 66 16.27 2.42 19.70
CA GLY A 66 17.02 2.32 20.97
C GLY A 66 18.36 1.62 20.77
N ASP A 67 19.33 1.96 21.64
CA ASP A 67 20.64 1.30 21.63
C ASP A 67 20.50 -0.18 21.95
N VAL A 68 21.27 -1.03 21.27
CA VAL A 68 21.21 -2.49 21.41
C VAL A 68 22.36 -2.96 22.29
N ASP A 69 22.04 -3.57 23.43
CA ASP A 69 23.04 -4.15 24.35
C ASP A 69 23.53 -5.51 23.81
N LYS A 70 24.77 -5.57 23.38
CA LYS A 70 25.44 -6.81 22.91
C LYS A 70 26.05 -7.63 24.07
N GLY A 71 25.79 -7.18 25.28
CA GLY A 71 26.24 -7.85 26.50
C GLY A 71 27.72 -7.64 26.79
N THR A 72 28.28 -8.53 27.59
CA THR A 72 29.65 -8.42 28.10
C THR A 72 30.52 -9.53 27.54
N ALA A 73 31.75 -9.20 27.14
CA ALA A 73 32.77 -10.16 26.77
C ALA A 73 33.65 -10.52 27.99
N ASP A 74 33.83 -11.80 28.23
CA ASP A 74 34.66 -12.34 29.33
C ASP A 74 36.07 -12.72 28.87
N SER A 75 36.40 -12.50 27.58
CA SER A 75 37.73 -12.73 27.01
C SER A 75 37.98 -11.84 25.81
N GLU A 76 39.24 -11.65 25.45
CA GLU A 76 39.62 -10.90 24.24
C GLU A 76 39.08 -11.54 22.96
N ALA A 77 39.09 -12.88 22.88
CA ALA A 77 38.52 -13.59 21.73
C ALA A 77 37.01 -13.34 21.57
N GLU A 78 36.27 -13.34 22.68
CA GLU A 78 34.85 -13.02 22.68
C GLU A 78 34.60 -11.55 22.34
N LEU A 79 35.41 -10.63 22.89
CA LEU A 79 35.35 -9.22 22.57
C LEU A 79 35.51 -8.97 21.07
N ASN A 80 36.52 -9.59 20.44
CA ASN A 80 36.79 -9.47 19.01
C ASN A 80 35.63 -10.07 18.18
N ALA A 81 35.10 -11.25 18.58
CA ALA A 81 33.96 -11.85 17.92
C ALA A 81 32.69 -10.95 17.95
N LYS A 82 32.42 -10.33 19.10
CA LYS A 82 31.29 -9.37 19.23
C LYS A 82 31.53 -8.09 18.41
N ARG A 83 32.75 -7.58 18.36
CA ARG A 83 33.11 -6.45 17.49
C ARG A 83 32.88 -6.76 16.01
N ASP A 84 33.29 -7.97 15.57
CA ASP A 84 33.06 -8.41 14.19
C ASP A 84 31.57 -8.54 13.87
N GLU A 85 30.76 -9.04 14.81
CA GLU A 85 29.30 -9.11 14.68
C GLU A 85 28.68 -7.70 14.54
N ILE A 86 29.07 -6.77 15.43
CA ILE A 86 28.61 -5.39 15.40
C ILE A 86 29.00 -4.71 14.08
N LYS A 87 30.25 -4.91 13.64
CA LYS A 87 30.71 -4.37 12.37
C LYS A 87 29.88 -4.89 11.20
N ALA A 88 29.62 -6.19 11.15
CA ALA A 88 28.78 -6.78 10.10
C ALA A 88 27.35 -6.22 10.13
N ASP A 89 26.79 -5.96 11.31
CA ASP A 89 25.48 -5.35 11.47
C ASP A 89 25.50 -3.88 10.97
N TYR A 90 26.52 -3.10 11.34
CA TYR A 90 26.66 -1.73 10.85
C TYR A 90 26.89 -1.68 9.33
N ASP A 91 27.69 -2.59 8.76
CA ASP A 91 27.87 -2.69 7.32
C ASP A 91 26.54 -2.96 6.60
N LYS A 92 25.66 -3.76 7.21
CA LYS A 92 24.30 -4.00 6.71
C LYS A 92 23.41 -2.77 6.83
N GLN A 93 23.40 -2.10 7.98
CA GLN A 93 22.64 -0.87 8.18
C GLN A 93 23.06 0.24 7.19
N VAL A 94 24.37 0.36 6.91
CA VAL A 94 24.92 1.25 5.88
C VAL A 94 24.38 0.92 4.49
N GLN A 95 24.31 -0.37 4.14
CA GLN A 95 23.72 -0.81 2.86
C GLN A 95 22.23 -0.47 2.78
N ASP A 96 21.47 -0.76 3.84
CA ASP A 96 20.03 -0.50 3.90
C ASP A 96 19.73 1.01 3.82
N LEU A 97 20.50 1.86 4.52
CA LEU A 97 20.41 3.32 4.45
C LEU A 97 20.77 3.85 3.06
N SER A 98 21.80 3.30 2.44
CA SER A 98 22.21 3.66 1.08
C SER A 98 21.13 3.30 0.06
N ALA A 99 20.54 2.12 0.18
CA ALA A 99 19.43 1.69 -0.67
C ALA A 99 18.21 2.60 -0.49
N ALA A 100 17.88 2.97 0.76
CA ALA A 100 16.80 3.92 1.05
C ALA A 100 17.08 5.30 0.47
N ALA A 101 18.33 5.77 0.49
CA ALA A 101 18.73 7.04 -0.10
C ALA A 101 18.57 7.05 -1.63
N GLU A 102 18.94 5.97 -2.31
CA GLU A 102 18.76 5.85 -3.77
C GLU A 102 17.27 5.76 -4.14
N ASP A 103 16.48 5.01 -3.38
CA ASP A 103 15.04 4.92 -3.57
C ASP A 103 14.36 6.28 -3.35
N ALA A 104 14.78 7.03 -2.32
CA ALA A 104 14.30 8.38 -2.06
C ALA A 104 14.59 9.32 -3.22
N LYS A 105 15.81 9.35 -3.75
CA LYS A 105 16.18 10.16 -4.92
C LYS A 105 15.30 9.84 -6.12
N LYS A 106 15.06 8.55 -6.37
CA LYS A 106 14.21 8.10 -7.47
C LYS A 106 12.77 8.56 -7.30
N GLN A 107 12.14 8.23 -6.15
CA GLN A 107 10.73 8.54 -5.89
C GLN A 107 10.48 10.05 -5.81
N LEU A 108 11.38 10.82 -5.19
CA LEU A 108 11.28 12.27 -5.16
C LEU A 108 11.48 12.91 -6.54
N GLY A 109 12.35 12.33 -7.39
CA GLY A 109 12.49 12.72 -8.78
C GLY A 109 11.22 12.47 -9.61
N GLU A 110 10.60 11.29 -9.45
CA GLU A 110 9.31 10.97 -10.08
C GLU A 110 8.19 11.89 -9.57
N TYR A 111 8.17 12.18 -8.26
CA TYR A 111 7.23 13.12 -7.68
C TYR A 111 7.41 14.53 -8.25
N ALA A 112 8.65 15.02 -8.37
CA ALA A 112 8.93 16.33 -8.93
C ALA A 112 8.44 16.46 -10.39
N ALA A 113 8.64 15.42 -11.21
CA ALA A 113 8.12 15.38 -12.58
C ALA A 113 6.58 15.37 -12.63
N LYS A 114 5.94 14.57 -11.76
CA LYS A 114 4.47 14.55 -11.63
C LYS A 114 3.92 15.89 -11.13
N LYS A 115 4.61 16.52 -10.18
CA LYS A 115 4.21 17.82 -9.64
C LYS A 115 4.35 18.92 -10.68
N GLN A 116 5.41 18.90 -11.47
CA GLN A 116 5.57 19.82 -12.59
C GLN A 116 4.41 19.67 -13.59
N LYS A 117 4.10 18.43 -13.98
CA LYS A 117 2.97 18.15 -14.86
C LYS A 117 1.65 18.64 -14.28
N TYR A 118 1.41 18.40 -12.98
CA TYR A 118 0.23 18.90 -12.29
C TYR A 118 0.14 20.43 -12.35
N ASP A 119 1.24 21.13 -12.14
CA ASP A 119 1.26 22.59 -12.17
C ASP A 119 0.97 23.14 -13.59
N GLU A 120 1.49 22.48 -14.63
CA GLU A 120 1.16 22.77 -16.03
C GLU A 120 -0.32 22.49 -16.34
N ASP A 121 -0.85 21.34 -15.90
CA ASP A 121 -2.25 20.97 -16.06
C ASP A 121 -3.18 21.93 -15.28
N MET A 122 -2.76 22.45 -14.12
CA MET A 122 -3.49 23.47 -13.37
C MET A 122 -3.56 24.82 -14.08
N VAL A 123 -2.52 25.21 -14.78
CA VAL A 123 -2.55 26.43 -15.63
C VAL A 123 -3.59 26.28 -16.73
N LYS A 124 -3.59 25.12 -17.40
CA LYS A 124 -4.57 24.79 -18.44
C LYS A 124 -5.99 24.73 -17.86
N TYR A 125 -6.18 24.03 -16.74
CA TYR A 125 -7.46 23.93 -16.06
C TYR A 125 -8.04 25.32 -15.71
N ASN A 126 -7.23 26.24 -15.20
CA ASN A 126 -7.69 27.59 -14.88
C ASN A 126 -8.12 28.37 -16.14
N ALA A 127 -7.43 28.19 -17.27
CA ALA A 127 -7.83 28.80 -18.53
C ALA A 127 -9.15 28.20 -19.06
N ASP A 128 -9.28 26.87 -19.00
CA ASP A 128 -10.50 26.16 -19.40
C ASP A 128 -11.69 26.52 -18.49
N LEU A 129 -11.45 26.68 -17.18
CA LEU A 129 -12.45 27.12 -16.20
C LEU A 129 -12.92 28.56 -16.50
N ALA A 130 -12.02 29.46 -16.85
CA ALA A 130 -12.36 30.82 -17.25
C ALA A 130 -13.24 30.82 -18.52
N LYS A 131 -12.86 29.99 -19.50
CA LYS A 131 -13.65 29.79 -20.73
C LYS A 131 -15.04 29.22 -20.40
N TYR A 132 -15.09 28.15 -19.59
CA TYR A 132 -16.35 27.56 -19.14
C TYR A 132 -17.29 28.61 -18.48
N ASN A 133 -16.77 29.46 -17.61
CA ASN A 133 -17.56 30.48 -16.95
C ASN A 133 -18.12 31.52 -17.96
N ALA A 134 -17.34 31.91 -18.98
CA ALA A 134 -17.79 32.79 -20.03
C ALA A 134 -18.88 32.12 -20.91
N ASP A 135 -18.66 30.86 -21.30
CA ASP A 135 -19.60 30.07 -22.10
C ASP A 135 -20.92 29.83 -21.33
N MET A 136 -20.84 29.59 -19.99
CA MET A 136 -22.02 29.47 -19.14
C MET A 136 -22.80 30.78 -19.04
N ALA A 137 -22.12 31.92 -18.95
CA ALA A 137 -22.78 33.22 -18.97
C ALA A 137 -23.49 33.46 -20.32
N ALA A 138 -22.85 33.08 -21.43
CA ALA A 138 -23.47 33.15 -22.75
C ALA A 138 -24.69 32.21 -22.90
N CYS A 139 -24.59 30.98 -22.39
CA CYS A 139 -25.68 30.02 -22.36
C CYS A 139 -26.89 30.54 -21.54
N ASN A 140 -26.65 31.10 -20.36
CA ASN A 140 -27.69 31.67 -19.52
C ASN A 140 -28.37 32.85 -20.21
N LYS A 141 -27.61 33.74 -20.85
CA LYS A 141 -28.13 34.84 -21.64
C LYS A 141 -29.01 34.33 -22.79
N ALA A 142 -28.56 33.30 -23.50
CA ALA A 142 -29.36 32.68 -24.58
C ALA A 142 -30.70 32.12 -24.03
N LEU A 143 -30.68 31.49 -22.87
CA LEU A 143 -31.90 30.98 -22.24
C LEU A 143 -32.87 32.14 -21.82
N GLU A 144 -32.34 33.26 -21.36
CA GLU A 144 -33.14 34.46 -21.07
C GLU A 144 -33.79 35.04 -22.33
N GLU A 145 -33.03 35.09 -23.44
CA GLU A 145 -33.55 35.52 -24.75
C GLU A 145 -34.64 34.55 -25.27
N LEU A 146 -34.43 33.25 -25.10
CA LEU A 146 -35.44 32.24 -25.44
C LEU A 146 -36.71 32.35 -24.59
N GLU A 147 -36.60 32.69 -23.33
CA GLU A 147 -37.78 32.95 -22.47
C GLU A 147 -38.63 34.07 -23.02
N GLN A 148 -38.04 35.10 -23.60
CA GLN A 148 -38.76 36.18 -24.28
C GLN A 148 -39.42 35.75 -25.60
N LYS A 149 -38.87 34.73 -26.28
CA LYS A 149 -39.35 34.21 -27.57
C LYS A 149 -40.28 33.00 -27.45
N LYS A 150 -40.48 32.43 -26.24
CA LYS A 150 -41.18 31.16 -26.03
C LYS A 150 -42.60 31.05 -26.61
N ASN A 151 -43.26 32.19 -26.90
CA ASN A 151 -44.57 32.23 -27.51
C ASN A 151 -44.49 32.45 -29.05
N GLN A 152 -43.31 32.54 -29.64
CA GLN A 152 -43.13 32.70 -31.08
C GLN A 152 -42.98 31.32 -31.73
N ASP A 153 -43.38 31.20 -32.98
CA ASP A 153 -43.35 29.96 -33.75
C ASP A 153 -41.98 29.33 -33.81
N GLY A 154 -41.89 28.06 -33.43
CA GLY A 154 -40.68 27.27 -33.48
C GLY A 154 -39.84 27.29 -32.21
N TYR A 155 -40.19 28.07 -31.19
CA TYR A 155 -39.51 28.11 -29.89
C TYR A 155 -40.16 27.23 -28.86
N MET A 156 -39.32 26.62 -27.98
CA MET A 156 -39.83 25.86 -26.85
C MET A 156 -40.63 26.75 -25.88
N THR A 157 -41.77 26.27 -25.41
CA THR A 157 -42.58 26.98 -24.38
C THR A 157 -41.90 27.03 -23.03
N LYS A 158 -40.92 26.19 -22.79
CA LYS A 158 -40.09 26.12 -21.59
C LYS A 158 -38.63 26.00 -21.99
N PRO A 159 -37.90 27.13 -22.13
CA PRO A 159 -36.49 27.10 -22.55
C PRO A 159 -35.62 26.20 -21.70
N SER A 160 -34.81 25.42 -22.35
CA SER A 160 -33.85 24.49 -21.72
C SER A 160 -32.64 24.34 -22.61
N ALA A 161 -31.46 24.15 -22.01
CA ALA A 161 -30.24 23.86 -22.76
C ALA A 161 -30.09 22.34 -23.00
N GLN A 162 -29.54 21.98 -24.13
CA GLN A 162 -29.20 20.60 -24.47
C GLN A 162 -27.90 20.17 -23.79
N MET A 163 -27.88 18.96 -23.24
CA MET A 163 -26.73 18.34 -22.57
C MET A 163 -26.23 17.09 -23.31
N LEU A 164 -27.08 16.51 -24.16
CA LEU A 164 -26.79 15.29 -24.90
C LEU A 164 -26.30 15.66 -26.30
N THR A 165 -25.18 15.10 -26.71
CA THR A 165 -24.79 14.98 -28.10
C THR A 165 -24.95 13.51 -28.49
N PHE A 166 -25.95 13.22 -29.33
CA PHE A 166 -26.21 11.90 -29.87
C PHE A 166 -26.57 12.07 -31.34
N LYS A 167 -25.56 11.92 -32.16
CA LYS A 167 -25.64 12.17 -33.61
C LYS A 167 -25.37 10.90 -34.40
N SER A 168 -25.35 11.00 -35.71
CA SER A 168 -25.02 9.87 -36.58
C SER A 168 -23.70 9.20 -36.20
N GLU A 169 -23.74 7.89 -36.08
CA GLU A 169 -22.63 6.99 -35.74
C GLU A 169 -22.41 5.96 -36.87
N PRO A 170 -21.93 6.37 -38.05
CA PRO A 170 -21.89 5.51 -39.23
C PRO A 170 -20.96 4.30 -39.08
N ASN A 171 -20.03 4.36 -38.08
CA ASN A 171 -19.09 3.29 -37.78
C ASN A 171 -19.54 2.40 -36.63
N ALA A 172 -20.75 2.59 -36.12
CA ALA A 172 -21.24 1.77 -35.00
C ALA A 172 -21.32 0.27 -35.38
N ASN A 173 -21.09 -0.57 -34.38
CA ASN A 173 -21.27 -2.01 -34.47
C ASN A 173 -22.57 -2.39 -33.77
N LEU A 174 -23.51 -2.94 -34.52
CA LEU A 174 -24.78 -3.47 -33.98
C LEU A 174 -24.64 -4.97 -33.70
N SER A 175 -25.05 -5.36 -32.49
CA SER A 175 -25.16 -6.77 -32.06
C SER A 175 -26.48 -7.05 -31.33
N PHE A 176 -26.98 -8.25 -31.44
CA PHE A 176 -28.16 -8.80 -30.77
C PHE A 176 -28.11 -10.34 -30.80
N SER A 177 -28.91 -11.01 -29.99
CA SER A 177 -28.90 -12.46 -29.83
C SER A 177 -29.89 -13.20 -30.75
N GLU A 178 -30.93 -12.52 -31.22
CA GLU A 178 -32.01 -13.08 -31.97
C GLU A 178 -31.62 -13.36 -33.43
N LYS A 179 -32.49 -14.13 -34.12
CA LYS A 179 -32.26 -14.49 -35.54
C LYS A 179 -32.28 -13.22 -36.40
N LYS A 180 -31.19 -12.99 -37.17
CA LYS A 180 -31.15 -12.08 -38.29
C LYS A 180 -31.68 -12.80 -39.55
N TYR A 181 -32.65 -12.20 -40.23
CA TYR A 181 -33.23 -12.70 -41.47
C TYR A 181 -32.50 -12.13 -42.68
N THR A 182 -32.32 -12.97 -43.71
CA THR A 182 -31.99 -12.46 -45.03
C THR A 182 -33.21 -11.74 -45.64
N LYS A 183 -32.99 -10.90 -46.63
CA LYS A 183 -34.06 -10.17 -47.29
C LYS A 183 -35.20 -11.08 -47.78
N ASN A 184 -34.83 -12.20 -48.42
CA ASN A 184 -35.81 -13.17 -48.95
C ASN A 184 -36.53 -13.97 -47.85
N GLU A 185 -35.80 -14.42 -46.81
CA GLU A 185 -36.43 -15.09 -45.69
C GLU A 185 -37.41 -14.15 -44.94
N PHE A 186 -37.04 -12.86 -44.81
CA PHE A 186 -37.88 -11.87 -44.16
C PHE A 186 -39.19 -11.66 -44.95
N SER A 187 -39.10 -11.47 -46.28
CA SER A 187 -40.28 -11.34 -47.12
C SER A 187 -41.13 -12.61 -47.13
N SER A 188 -40.54 -13.78 -47.36
CA SER A 188 -41.29 -15.06 -47.40
C SER A 188 -41.97 -15.36 -46.06
N THR A 189 -41.33 -15.03 -44.93
CA THR A 189 -41.93 -15.20 -43.60
C THR A 189 -43.18 -14.32 -43.46
N VAL A 190 -43.12 -13.06 -43.79
CA VAL A 190 -44.23 -12.12 -43.70
C VAL A 190 -45.36 -12.49 -44.67
N HIS A 191 -45.02 -12.88 -45.90
CA HIS A 191 -46.01 -13.33 -46.88
C HIS A 191 -46.73 -14.63 -46.50
N SER A 192 -46.16 -15.41 -45.56
CA SER A 192 -46.84 -16.60 -45.02
C SER A 192 -47.98 -16.26 -44.07
N TRP A 193 -48.08 -15.01 -43.61
CA TRP A 193 -49.13 -14.56 -42.72
C TRP A 193 -50.42 -14.30 -43.46
N ASN A 194 -51.56 -14.59 -42.87
CA ASN A 194 -52.87 -14.25 -43.45
C ASN A 194 -53.35 -12.91 -42.91
N LEU A 195 -52.98 -11.82 -43.55
CA LEU A 195 -53.34 -10.46 -43.15
C LEU A 195 -54.66 -9.97 -43.75
N GLY A 196 -55.47 -10.85 -44.28
CA GLY A 196 -56.71 -10.53 -44.97
C GLY A 196 -56.51 -10.36 -46.50
N PRO A 197 -57.60 -10.00 -47.22
CA PRO A 197 -57.60 -10.00 -48.69
C PRO A 197 -56.85 -8.82 -49.31
N GLU A 198 -56.42 -7.83 -48.52
CA GLU A 198 -55.80 -6.60 -49.08
C GLU A 198 -54.31 -6.86 -49.40
N SER A 199 -54.03 -7.15 -50.65
CA SER A 199 -52.67 -7.40 -51.14
C SER A 199 -51.71 -6.17 -51.06
N TRP A 200 -52.27 -4.97 -51.00
CA TRP A 200 -51.49 -3.73 -50.88
C TRP A 200 -50.73 -3.64 -49.54
N ARG A 201 -51.17 -4.30 -48.48
CA ARG A 201 -50.44 -4.37 -47.20
C ARG A 201 -49.03 -4.96 -47.39
N TYR A 202 -48.94 -6.05 -48.13
CA TYR A 202 -47.63 -6.66 -48.42
C TYR A 202 -46.80 -5.79 -49.34
N ALA A 203 -47.42 -5.09 -50.30
CA ALA A 203 -46.71 -4.24 -51.25
C ALA A 203 -45.97 -3.09 -50.49
N TRP A 204 -46.59 -2.51 -49.45
CA TRP A 204 -45.90 -1.50 -48.61
C TRP A 204 -44.79 -2.09 -47.80
N PHE A 205 -44.96 -3.28 -47.25
CA PHE A 205 -43.90 -3.99 -46.55
C PHE A 205 -42.75 -4.38 -47.48
N ASP A 206 -43.07 -4.88 -48.67
CA ASP A 206 -42.05 -5.20 -49.68
C ASP A 206 -41.29 -3.97 -50.15
N THR A 207 -41.94 -2.84 -50.28
CA THR A 207 -41.28 -1.58 -50.57
C THR A 207 -40.30 -1.19 -49.48
N LEU A 208 -40.72 -1.28 -48.21
CA LEU A 208 -39.81 -1.07 -47.07
C LEU A 208 -38.60 -2.03 -47.13
N ASN A 209 -38.87 -3.35 -47.25
CA ASN A 209 -37.81 -4.38 -47.24
C ASN A 209 -36.84 -4.21 -48.41
N ASN A 210 -37.37 -3.84 -49.61
CA ASN A 210 -36.57 -3.64 -50.84
C ASN A 210 -35.69 -2.40 -50.78
N ASN A 211 -36.13 -1.34 -50.13
CA ASN A 211 -35.39 -0.09 -50.00
C ASN A 211 -34.28 -0.15 -48.93
N GLN A 212 -34.29 -1.16 -48.06
CA GLN A 212 -33.22 -1.35 -47.06
C GLN A 212 -32.00 -2.08 -47.65
N PRO A 213 -30.77 -1.76 -47.21
CA PRO A 213 -29.55 -2.46 -47.63
C PRO A 213 -29.65 -3.97 -47.41
N GLU A 214 -28.91 -4.74 -48.22
CA GLU A 214 -28.94 -6.21 -48.16
C GLU A 214 -28.45 -6.74 -46.81
N ASP A 215 -27.47 -6.07 -46.22
CA ASP A 215 -26.88 -6.39 -44.90
C ASP A 215 -27.63 -5.78 -43.73
N ALA A 216 -28.74 -5.08 -43.94
CA ALA A 216 -29.55 -4.51 -42.86
C ALA A 216 -30.01 -5.57 -41.83
N ALA A 217 -30.14 -5.17 -40.58
CA ALA A 217 -30.55 -6.07 -39.50
C ALA A 217 -32.06 -6.29 -39.46
N ARG A 218 -32.54 -7.25 -40.27
CA ARG A 218 -33.94 -7.65 -40.36
C ARG A 218 -34.27 -8.63 -39.21
N VAL A 219 -35.17 -8.27 -38.33
CA VAL A 219 -35.53 -9.07 -37.15
C VAL A 219 -37.04 -9.08 -36.92
N MET A 220 -37.52 -10.04 -36.08
CA MET A 220 -38.91 -10.11 -35.65
C MET A 220 -38.98 -9.74 -34.18
N LEU A 221 -39.70 -8.68 -33.84
CA LEU A 221 -40.06 -8.41 -32.45
C LEU A 221 -41.26 -9.32 -32.07
N GLU A 222 -41.14 -10.06 -30.98
CA GLU A 222 -42.24 -10.85 -30.43
C GLU A 222 -42.99 -10.05 -29.38
N LYS A 223 -44.32 -10.22 -29.34
CA LYS A 223 -45.18 -9.48 -28.42
C LYS A 223 -44.76 -9.73 -26.95
N ASP A 224 -44.66 -8.64 -26.20
CA ASP A 224 -44.31 -8.56 -24.79
C ASP A 224 -42.95 -9.20 -24.43
N LYS A 225 -42.13 -9.53 -25.45
CA LYS A 225 -40.78 -10.05 -25.27
C LYS A 225 -39.75 -8.94 -25.58
N PRO A 226 -38.87 -8.60 -24.61
CA PRO A 226 -37.81 -7.63 -24.87
C PRO A 226 -36.82 -8.16 -25.91
N PHE A 227 -36.46 -7.30 -26.86
CA PHE A 227 -35.39 -7.50 -27.82
C PHE A 227 -34.31 -6.45 -27.57
N VAL A 228 -33.06 -6.89 -27.34
CA VAL A 228 -31.95 -6.00 -26.99
C VAL A 228 -31.04 -5.82 -28.20
N ALA A 229 -30.93 -4.58 -28.68
CA ALA A 229 -29.97 -4.16 -29.68
C ALA A 229 -28.85 -3.35 -29.00
N THR A 230 -27.62 -3.86 -29.09
CA THR A 230 -26.43 -3.22 -28.50
C THR A 230 -25.58 -2.61 -29.60
N TYR A 231 -25.31 -1.32 -29.45
CA TYR A 231 -24.44 -0.56 -30.35
C TYR A 231 -23.16 -0.16 -29.63
N THR A 232 -22.02 -0.41 -30.26
CA THR A 232 -20.68 -0.07 -29.76
C THR A 232 -19.87 0.65 -30.83
N ASN A 233 -18.63 1.04 -30.51
CA ASN A 233 -17.77 1.82 -31.41
C ASN A 233 -18.38 3.18 -31.80
N LEU A 234 -18.95 3.87 -30.79
CA LEU A 234 -19.53 5.20 -30.95
C LEU A 234 -18.43 6.26 -30.79
N SER A 235 -18.43 7.26 -31.66
CA SER A 235 -17.40 8.30 -31.71
C SER A 235 -17.94 9.74 -31.61
N ASN A 236 -19.23 9.94 -31.92
CA ASN A 236 -19.84 11.26 -32.06
C ASN A 236 -20.85 11.56 -30.93
N SER A 237 -20.89 10.73 -29.89
CA SER A 237 -21.90 10.79 -28.86
C SER A 237 -21.31 11.03 -27.47
N SER A 238 -21.92 11.96 -26.73
CA SER A 238 -21.52 12.29 -25.36
C SER A 238 -22.69 12.86 -24.57
N PHE A 239 -22.64 12.74 -23.24
CA PHE A 239 -23.55 13.40 -22.34
C PHE A 239 -22.77 14.22 -21.31
N ASN A 240 -23.02 15.52 -21.26
CA ASN A 240 -22.35 16.48 -20.38
C ASN A 240 -20.81 16.30 -20.36
N GLY A 241 -20.23 16.05 -21.57
CA GLY A 241 -18.79 15.83 -21.78
C GLY A 241 -18.31 14.39 -21.62
N THR A 242 -19.06 13.52 -20.95
CA THR A 242 -18.74 12.09 -20.87
C THR A 242 -19.06 11.42 -22.20
N LYS A 243 -18.07 10.73 -22.78
CA LYS A 243 -18.25 9.98 -24.02
C LYS A 243 -19.23 8.82 -23.82
N ILE A 244 -20.16 8.66 -24.77
CA ILE A 244 -21.04 7.49 -24.82
C ILE A 244 -20.33 6.46 -25.71
N ALA A 245 -19.84 5.39 -25.11
CA ALA A 245 -19.13 4.34 -25.82
C ALA A 245 -20.05 3.20 -26.28
N LYS A 246 -21.18 3.02 -25.58
CA LYS A 246 -22.17 1.98 -25.87
C LYS A 246 -23.58 2.53 -25.62
N VAL A 247 -24.54 2.13 -26.49
CA VAL A 247 -25.97 2.29 -26.23
C VAL A 247 -26.69 0.96 -26.37
N GLU A 248 -27.65 0.71 -25.49
CA GLU A 248 -28.55 -0.42 -25.56
C GLU A 248 -29.97 0.08 -25.80
N TYR A 249 -30.58 -0.40 -26.88
CA TYR A 249 -31.98 -0.22 -27.15
C TYR A 249 -32.72 -1.52 -26.83
N ILE A 250 -33.71 -1.43 -25.97
CA ILE A 250 -34.57 -2.55 -25.58
C ILE A 250 -35.94 -2.29 -26.18
N TYR A 251 -36.25 -3.00 -27.25
CA TYR A 251 -37.55 -2.92 -27.94
C TYR A 251 -38.50 -3.96 -27.37
N THR A 252 -39.75 -3.56 -27.13
CA THR A 252 -40.81 -4.48 -26.75
C THR A 252 -42.05 -4.19 -27.60
N PHE A 253 -42.39 -5.10 -28.49
CA PHE A 253 -43.64 -5.01 -29.24
C PHE A 253 -44.84 -5.20 -28.31
N LYS A 254 -45.68 -4.20 -28.18
CA LYS A 254 -46.84 -4.21 -27.26
C LYS A 254 -48.09 -4.80 -27.90
N GLY A 255 -48.05 -5.10 -29.17
CA GLY A 255 -49.12 -5.66 -29.94
C GLY A 255 -49.64 -4.79 -31.09
N ALA A 256 -50.55 -5.33 -31.85
CA ALA A 256 -51.26 -4.65 -32.93
C ALA A 256 -52.76 -4.93 -32.85
N SER A 257 -53.59 -3.99 -33.39
CA SER A 257 -55.02 -4.17 -33.51
C SER A 257 -55.54 -3.66 -34.87
N GLY A 258 -56.72 -4.09 -35.30
CA GLY A 258 -57.31 -3.71 -36.56
C GLY A 258 -56.92 -4.56 -37.78
N VAL A 259 -55.85 -5.31 -37.71
CA VAL A 259 -55.40 -6.29 -38.69
C VAL A 259 -54.92 -7.55 -37.94
N PRO A 260 -55.16 -8.80 -38.45
CA PRO A 260 -54.78 -10.02 -37.78
C PRO A 260 -53.25 -10.29 -37.91
N LEU A 261 -52.43 -9.38 -37.40
CA LEU A 261 -50.98 -9.60 -37.28
C LEU A 261 -50.74 -10.73 -36.30
N PRO A 262 -49.81 -11.63 -36.57
CA PRO A 262 -49.32 -12.54 -35.53
C PRO A 262 -48.72 -11.77 -34.37
N ASP A 263 -48.50 -12.41 -33.21
CA ASP A 263 -47.83 -11.78 -32.07
C ASP A 263 -46.33 -11.47 -32.38
N LYS A 264 -46.04 -11.04 -33.60
CA LYS A 264 -44.74 -10.67 -34.14
C LYS A 264 -44.83 -9.46 -35.04
N LEU A 265 -43.82 -8.61 -34.99
CA LEU A 265 -43.68 -7.45 -35.84
C LEU A 265 -42.33 -7.49 -36.57
N PRO A 266 -42.33 -7.45 -37.94
CA PRO A 266 -41.09 -7.38 -38.70
C PRO A 266 -40.53 -5.97 -38.64
N VAL A 267 -39.25 -5.86 -38.25
CA VAL A 267 -38.57 -4.57 -38.16
C VAL A 267 -37.17 -4.64 -38.78
N VAL A 268 -36.68 -3.51 -39.23
CA VAL A 268 -35.29 -3.36 -39.72
C VAL A 268 -34.59 -2.36 -38.80
N LEU A 269 -33.58 -2.87 -38.07
CA LEU A 269 -32.73 -2.02 -37.25
C LEU A 269 -31.64 -1.43 -38.13
N GLN A 270 -31.37 -0.14 -37.96
CA GLN A 270 -30.31 0.56 -38.65
C GLN A 270 -28.96 0.27 -37.98
N LYS A 271 -27.88 0.30 -38.75
CA LYS A 271 -26.53 0.20 -38.23
C LYS A 271 -26.16 1.44 -37.40
N ASP A 272 -26.65 2.60 -37.82
CA ASP A 272 -26.52 3.83 -37.05
C ASP A 272 -27.61 3.89 -35.96
N PRO A 273 -27.23 3.93 -34.65
CA PRO A 273 -28.22 3.99 -33.59
C PRO A 273 -29.08 5.26 -33.61
N ALA A 274 -28.60 6.34 -34.24
CA ALA A 274 -29.41 7.56 -34.36
C ALA A 274 -30.56 7.41 -35.37
N ASP A 275 -30.40 6.55 -36.38
CA ASP A 275 -31.45 6.22 -37.36
C ASP A 275 -32.43 5.13 -36.83
N THR A 276 -32.08 4.44 -35.82
CA THR A 276 -32.82 3.55 -34.94
C THR A 276 -33.55 2.40 -35.64
N ILE A 277 -34.80 2.58 -36.11
CA ILE A 277 -35.66 1.47 -36.56
C ILE A 277 -36.60 1.86 -37.67
N TRP A 278 -36.83 0.93 -38.60
CA TRP A 278 -37.88 0.97 -39.59
C TRP A 278 -38.84 -0.20 -39.39
N TYR A 279 -40.17 0.06 -39.53
CA TYR A 279 -41.18 -0.97 -39.52
C TYR A 279 -42.37 -0.61 -40.39
N ASN A 280 -43.18 -1.63 -40.71
CA ASN A 280 -44.48 -1.42 -41.40
C ASN A 280 -45.58 -1.82 -40.42
N ASP A 281 -46.59 -0.96 -40.26
CA ASP A 281 -47.71 -1.21 -39.39
C ASP A 281 -48.83 -2.02 -40.06
N PHE A 282 -48.67 -2.36 -41.33
CA PHE A 282 -49.67 -3.09 -42.10
C PHE A 282 -51.07 -2.43 -42.08
N PHE A 283 -51.11 -1.14 -41.83
CA PHE A 283 -52.36 -0.36 -41.62
C PHE A 283 -53.15 -0.78 -40.40
N ALA A 284 -52.49 -1.37 -39.41
CA ALA A 284 -52.98 -1.66 -38.07
C ALA A 284 -52.70 -0.51 -37.10
N ASP A 285 -53.18 -0.62 -35.89
CA ASP A 285 -52.61 0.07 -34.74
C ASP A 285 -51.43 -0.72 -34.20
N VAL A 286 -50.25 -0.16 -34.21
CA VAL A 286 -49.02 -0.79 -33.72
C VAL A 286 -48.42 0.05 -32.59
N ARG A 287 -47.94 -0.65 -31.56
CA ARG A 287 -47.23 -0.02 -30.44
C ARG A 287 -45.96 -0.76 -30.08
N ILE A 288 -44.82 -0.05 -30.00
CA ILE A 288 -43.52 -0.56 -29.63
C ILE A 288 -42.98 0.30 -28.49
N ASN A 289 -42.63 -0.32 -27.36
CA ASN A 289 -41.88 0.37 -26.30
C ASN A 289 -40.39 0.32 -26.65
N LEU A 290 -39.71 1.44 -26.56
CA LEU A 290 -38.26 1.59 -26.64
C LEU A 290 -37.76 2.07 -25.27
N LYS A 291 -36.80 1.35 -24.72
CA LYS A 291 -35.95 1.83 -23.63
C LYS A 291 -34.54 2.08 -24.17
N ALA A 292 -33.91 3.18 -23.77
CA ALA A 292 -32.54 3.49 -24.15
C ALA A 292 -31.67 3.67 -22.90
N ARG A 293 -30.50 3.01 -22.91
CA ARG A 293 -29.46 3.13 -21.89
C ARG A 293 -28.14 3.45 -22.53
N PHE A 294 -27.42 4.37 -21.93
CA PHE A 294 -26.10 4.81 -22.35
C PHE A 294 -25.02 4.36 -21.38
N TYR A 295 -23.84 4.06 -21.91
CA TYR A 295 -22.69 3.62 -21.10
C TYR A 295 -21.43 4.33 -21.54
N ASP A 296 -20.57 4.65 -20.58
CA ASP A 296 -19.26 5.25 -20.82
C ASP A 296 -18.20 4.21 -21.28
N GLU A 297 -16.96 4.65 -21.40
CA GLU A 297 -15.84 3.80 -21.86
C GLU A 297 -15.47 2.73 -20.82
N GLU A 298 -15.76 2.95 -19.54
CA GLU A 298 -15.57 1.99 -18.44
C GLU A 298 -16.74 1.01 -18.30
N GLY A 299 -17.80 1.18 -19.10
CA GLY A 299 -19.02 0.35 -19.06
C GLY A 299 -19.99 0.74 -17.94
N LYS A 300 -19.80 1.89 -17.33
CA LYS A 300 -20.72 2.43 -16.32
C LYS A 300 -21.92 3.09 -17.03
N GLU A 301 -23.11 2.88 -16.49
CA GLU A 301 -24.33 3.48 -17.00
C GLU A 301 -24.32 5.01 -16.77
N ILE A 302 -24.61 5.77 -17.83
CA ILE A 302 -24.72 7.22 -17.82
C ILE A 302 -26.17 7.60 -17.51
N ASP A 303 -26.40 8.46 -16.53
CA ASP A 303 -27.69 9.06 -16.27
C ASP A 303 -27.94 10.24 -17.21
N PRO A 304 -28.83 10.12 -18.22
CA PRO A 304 -29.08 11.14 -19.22
C PRO A 304 -30.07 12.22 -18.75
N THR A 305 -30.41 12.28 -17.46
CA THR A 305 -31.36 13.25 -16.90
C THR A 305 -31.00 14.68 -17.28
N GLY A 306 -31.97 15.42 -17.81
CA GLY A 306 -31.78 16.77 -18.32
C GLY A 306 -31.57 16.86 -19.85
N SER A 307 -31.31 15.74 -20.53
CA SER A 307 -31.24 15.71 -22.01
C SER A 307 -32.56 16.09 -22.65
N LEU A 308 -32.46 16.68 -23.83
CA LEU A 308 -33.60 16.97 -24.68
C LEU A 308 -33.61 16.01 -25.88
N LEU A 309 -34.76 15.41 -26.14
CA LEU A 309 -35.05 14.58 -27.29
C LEU A 309 -36.05 15.28 -28.18
N SER A 310 -35.93 15.16 -29.49
CA SER A 310 -36.93 15.68 -30.43
C SER A 310 -37.78 14.54 -30.95
N PHE A 311 -39.05 14.54 -30.62
CA PHE A 311 -40.01 13.69 -31.30
C PHE A 311 -40.57 14.49 -32.47
N SER A 312 -40.10 14.20 -33.67
CA SER A 312 -40.36 14.97 -34.89
C SER A 312 -40.91 14.08 -35.99
N SER A 313 -41.37 14.69 -37.06
CA SER A 313 -42.00 13.97 -38.17
C SER A 313 -43.27 13.21 -37.73
N LEU A 314 -44.02 13.77 -36.76
CA LEU A 314 -45.25 13.14 -36.28
C LEU A 314 -46.41 13.52 -37.21
N ASN A 315 -46.60 12.69 -38.22
CA ASN A 315 -47.55 12.87 -39.30
C ASN A 315 -48.95 12.46 -38.90
N ARG A 316 -49.97 13.17 -39.34
CA ARG A 316 -51.38 12.78 -39.27
C ARG A 316 -52.12 13.08 -40.58
N GLY A 317 -52.93 12.09 -41.02
CA GLY A 317 -53.84 12.25 -42.13
C GLY A 317 -53.18 12.07 -43.54
N ASN A 318 -52.00 11.49 -43.62
CA ASN A 318 -51.25 11.27 -44.84
C ASN A 318 -51.51 9.89 -45.44
N GLY A 319 -52.73 9.58 -45.83
CA GLY A 319 -53.01 8.39 -46.63
C GLY A 319 -53.08 8.70 -48.10
N SER A 320 -52.63 7.77 -49.01
CA SER A 320 -52.95 7.89 -50.42
C SER A 320 -54.48 7.91 -50.61
N ALA A 321 -54.99 8.54 -51.66
CA ALA A 321 -56.42 8.70 -51.91
C ALA A 321 -57.23 7.37 -51.92
N ALA A 322 -56.59 6.23 -51.89
CA ALA A 322 -57.20 4.89 -51.89
C ALA A 322 -57.26 4.23 -50.52
N ILE A 323 -56.68 4.83 -49.48
CA ILE A 323 -56.55 4.24 -48.13
C ILE A 323 -57.13 5.21 -47.10
N ASP A 324 -57.69 4.68 -46.03
CA ASP A 324 -58.23 5.47 -44.90
C ASP A 324 -57.26 6.58 -44.46
N ARG A 325 -57.74 7.83 -44.47
CA ARG A 325 -56.92 9.01 -44.23
C ARG A 325 -56.69 9.37 -42.78
N ASP A 326 -57.08 8.49 -41.82
CA ASP A 326 -56.84 8.71 -40.39
C ASP A 326 -55.54 8.08 -39.93
N ALA A 327 -54.48 8.23 -40.72
CA ALA A 327 -53.14 7.80 -40.37
C ALA A 327 -52.59 8.70 -39.23
N ILE A 328 -52.00 8.12 -38.22
CA ILE A 328 -51.41 8.85 -37.11
C ILE A 328 -50.06 8.21 -36.71
N GLU A 329 -49.05 9.05 -36.66
CA GLU A 329 -47.77 8.75 -36.00
C GLU A 329 -47.70 9.49 -34.69
N ARG A 330 -47.34 8.80 -33.57
CA ARG A 330 -47.39 9.37 -32.24
C ARG A 330 -46.35 8.79 -31.30
N VAL A 331 -45.98 9.60 -30.31
CA VAL A 331 -45.38 9.07 -29.08
C VAL A 331 -46.53 8.82 -28.11
N ALA A 332 -46.88 7.55 -27.92
CA ALA A 332 -48.06 7.15 -27.11
C ALA A 332 -47.75 7.19 -25.60
N PHE A 333 -46.48 7.20 -25.21
CA PHE A 333 -46.00 7.33 -23.85
C PHE A 333 -44.55 7.82 -23.85
N PHE A 334 -44.21 8.64 -22.89
CA PHE A 334 -42.83 9.02 -22.57
C PHE A 334 -42.71 9.17 -21.05
N ASN A 335 -41.69 8.57 -20.44
CA ASN A 335 -41.48 8.64 -19.00
C ASN A 335 -40.80 9.94 -18.52
N GLY A 336 -40.63 10.92 -19.40
CA GLY A 336 -40.12 12.26 -19.11
C GLY A 336 -41.16 13.33 -19.15
N GLU A 337 -40.75 14.59 -19.33
CA GLU A 337 -41.60 15.78 -19.47
C GLU A 337 -41.69 16.20 -20.93
N TYR A 338 -42.89 16.38 -21.46
CA TYR A 338 -43.05 17.02 -22.76
C TYR A 338 -42.91 18.54 -22.66
N ILE A 339 -42.15 19.14 -23.54
CA ILE A 339 -42.03 20.57 -23.73
C ILE A 339 -42.62 20.92 -25.10
N PRO A 340 -43.79 21.54 -25.19
CA PRO A 340 -44.37 21.96 -26.46
C PRO A 340 -43.49 22.99 -27.18
N ILE A 341 -43.57 22.97 -28.51
CA ILE A 341 -43.00 24.01 -29.38
C ILE A 341 -44.16 24.94 -29.82
N SER A 342 -43.99 26.23 -29.62
CA SER A 342 -44.99 27.21 -30.01
C SER A 342 -45.27 27.15 -31.52
N GLY A 343 -46.50 27.14 -31.92
CA GLY A 343 -46.92 27.01 -33.32
C GLY A 343 -46.84 25.59 -33.91
N SER A 344 -46.34 24.59 -33.14
CA SER A 344 -46.36 23.19 -33.55
C SER A 344 -47.78 22.64 -33.66
N SER A 345 -47.99 21.74 -34.62
CA SER A 345 -49.21 20.95 -34.77
C SER A 345 -49.37 19.88 -33.70
N ILE A 346 -48.27 19.49 -33.02
CA ILE A 346 -48.23 18.40 -32.05
C ILE A 346 -48.65 18.89 -30.70
N LYS A 347 -49.59 18.17 -30.06
CA LYS A 347 -50.13 18.46 -28.73
C LYS A 347 -49.98 17.25 -27.83
N VAL A 348 -49.90 17.49 -26.51
CA VAL A 348 -50.00 16.45 -25.49
C VAL A 348 -51.50 16.25 -25.21
N HIS A 349 -51.97 15.02 -25.28
CA HIS A 349 -53.35 14.63 -25.11
C HIS A 349 -53.61 14.01 -23.73
N ALA A 350 -54.89 13.89 -23.37
CA ALA A 350 -55.30 13.33 -22.07
C ALA A 350 -54.91 11.86 -21.85
N ASP A 351 -54.65 11.12 -22.94
CA ASP A 351 -54.12 9.75 -22.92
C ASP A 351 -52.60 9.67 -22.61
N GLY A 352 -51.97 10.83 -22.42
CA GLY A 352 -50.52 10.95 -22.20
C GLY A 352 -49.68 10.90 -23.48
N GLY A 353 -50.28 10.75 -24.62
CA GLY A 353 -49.64 10.72 -25.92
C GLY A 353 -49.37 12.11 -26.52
N ALA A 354 -48.42 12.20 -27.42
CA ALA A 354 -48.09 13.40 -28.17
C ALA A 354 -48.32 13.15 -29.68
N TYR A 355 -49.23 13.86 -30.29
CA TYR A 355 -49.62 13.76 -31.69
C TYR A 355 -50.38 14.99 -32.18
N ALA A 356 -50.65 15.10 -33.48
CA ALA A 356 -51.37 16.21 -34.07
C ALA A 356 -52.92 16.09 -33.84
N ASP A 357 -53.61 17.20 -33.55
CA ASP A 357 -55.07 17.23 -33.40
C ASP A 357 -55.82 16.98 -34.72
N GLY A 358 -55.21 17.34 -35.83
CA GLY A 358 -55.77 17.20 -37.16
C GLY A 358 -54.69 16.96 -38.20
N SER A 359 -55.09 16.85 -39.46
CA SER A 359 -54.14 16.64 -40.57
C SER A 359 -53.09 17.76 -40.62
N ASN A 360 -51.81 17.33 -40.59
CA ASN A 360 -50.64 18.21 -40.73
C ASN A 360 -49.72 17.73 -41.85
N ALA A 361 -50.04 16.60 -42.48
CA ALA A 361 -49.14 15.91 -43.44
C ALA A 361 -49.31 16.39 -44.86
N GLU A 362 -50.41 17.00 -45.19
CA GLU A 362 -50.65 17.58 -46.51
C GLU A 362 -51.24 18.99 -46.33
N LYS A 363 -51.24 19.76 -47.43
CA LYS A 363 -51.88 21.07 -47.47
C LYS A 363 -53.40 20.96 -47.37
N ALA A 364 -53.84 20.36 -46.26
CA ALA A 364 -55.26 20.16 -45.95
C ALA A 364 -55.82 21.39 -45.21
N LYS A 365 -57.16 21.47 -45.12
CA LYS A 365 -57.82 22.53 -44.35
C LYS A 365 -57.35 22.50 -42.87
N GLY A 366 -56.65 23.56 -42.48
CA GLY A 366 -56.12 23.72 -41.14
C GLY A 366 -54.62 23.42 -40.98
N SER A 367 -53.91 22.88 -41.98
CA SER A 367 -52.44 22.77 -41.92
C SER A 367 -51.80 24.11 -42.24
N LYS A 368 -50.71 24.43 -41.53
CA LYS A 368 -49.95 25.67 -41.70
C LYS A 368 -48.96 25.57 -42.84
N PHE A 369 -48.34 24.39 -43.01
CA PHE A 369 -47.35 24.09 -44.05
C PHE A 369 -47.76 22.83 -44.82
N ASP A 370 -47.29 22.70 -46.04
CA ASP A 370 -47.23 21.43 -46.77
C ASP A 370 -46.17 20.50 -46.16
N THR A 371 -46.35 19.17 -46.28
CA THR A 371 -45.38 18.17 -45.80
C THR A 371 -43.99 18.42 -46.37
N ALA A 372 -43.90 18.83 -47.63
CA ALA A 372 -42.63 19.18 -48.30
C ALA A 372 -41.92 20.39 -47.66
N GLU A 373 -42.65 21.21 -46.90
CA GLU A 373 -42.10 22.43 -46.28
C GLU A 373 -41.57 22.19 -44.84
N TRP A 374 -42.00 21.09 -44.14
CA TRP A 374 -41.61 20.85 -42.77
C TRP A 374 -41.12 19.42 -42.49
N ASP A 375 -41.58 18.39 -43.23
CA ASP A 375 -41.32 16.99 -42.93
C ASP A 375 -40.00 16.49 -43.57
N THR A 376 -38.93 17.24 -43.39
CA THR A 376 -37.58 16.84 -43.75
C THR A 376 -36.62 17.19 -42.64
N PRO A 377 -35.58 16.38 -42.42
CA PRO A 377 -34.65 16.60 -41.31
C PRO A 377 -33.94 17.97 -41.30
N THR A 378 -33.78 18.56 -42.48
CA THR A 378 -33.07 19.83 -42.70
C THR A 378 -33.99 21.02 -42.86
N SER A 379 -35.32 20.84 -42.82
CA SER A 379 -36.28 21.93 -42.95
C SER A 379 -36.17 22.92 -41.79
N PRO A 380 -36.15 24.23 -42.06
CA PRO A 380 -36.26 25.27 -41.04
C PRO A 380 -37.58 25.25 -40.29
N ASN A 381 -38.59 24.53 -40.79
CA ASN A 381 -39.92 24.36 -40.22
C ASN A 381 -40.12 22.96 -39.64
N ALA A 382 -39.10 22.13 -39.46
CA ALA A 382 -39.22 20.79 -38.91
C ALA A 382 -39.85 20.78 -37.49
N TRP A 383 -39.80 21.91 -36.78
CA TRP A 383 -40.50 22.15 -35.52
C TRP A 383 -42.00 22.00 -35.59
N TYR A 384 -42.61 22.17 -36.78
CA TYR A 384 -44.08 22.15 -36.95
C TYR A 384 -44.68 20.77 -36.66
N GLY A 385 -44.00 19.71 -37.04
CA GLY A 385 -44.40 18.32 -36.70
C GLY A 385 -43.67 17.73 -35.52
N ALA A 386 -43.21 18.56 -34.58
CA ALA A 386 -42.34 18.09 -33.49
C ALA A 386 -42.84 18.58 -32.11
N ILE A 387 -42.43 17.81 -31.09
CA ILE A 387 -42.49 18.15 -29.66
C ILE A 387 -41.20 17.73 -29.01
N ILE A 388 -40.76 18.39 -27.93
CA ILE A 388 -39.55 18.05 -27.22
C ILE A 388 -39.89 17.18 -26.02
N GLY A 389 -39.12 16.11 -25.81
CA GLY A 389 -39.09 15.31 -24.58
C GLY A 389 -37.87 15.67 -23.74
N LYS A 390 -38.12 16.14 -22.50
CA LYS A 390 -37.05 16.32 -21.52
C LYS A 390 -36.93 15.06 -20.66
N VAL A 391 -35.76 14.47 -20.64
CA VAL A 391 -35.47 13.28 -19.84
C VAL A 391 -35.44 13.66 -18.36
N THR A 392 -36.23 12.95 -17.54
CA THR A 392 -36.34 13.17 -16.09
C THR A 392 -36.00 11.94 -15.27
N ASN A 393 -35.61 10.83 -15.93
CA ASN A 393 -35.27 9.56 -15.30
C ASN A 393 -33.96 9.02 -15.89
N PRO A 394 -33.22 8.23 -15.11
CA PRO A 394 -31.98 7.60 -15.59
C PRO A 394 -32.16 6.68 -16.80
N GLU A 395 -33.28 5.97 -16.89
CA GLU A 395 -33.65 5.15 -18.05
C GLU A 395 -34.67 5.92 -18.91
N ILE A 396 -34.35 6.11 -20.18
CA ILE A 396 -35.29 6.67 -21.13
C ILE A 396 -36.25 5.56 -21.57
N SER A 397 -37.58 5.82 -21.45
CA SER A 397 -38.61 4.89 -21.91
C SER A 397 -39.70 5.64 -22.66
N LEU A 398 -40.00 5.20 -23.86
CA LEU A 398 -41.08 5.77 -24.68
C LEU A 398 -41.79 4.68 -25.48
N ASP A 399 -43.06 4.94 -25.82
CA ASP A 399 -43.80 4.10 -26.74
C ASP A 399 -44.00 4.82 -28.08
N MET A 400 -43.41 4.29 -29.12
CA MET A 400 -43.69 4.61 -30.49
C MET A 400 -45.01 3.95 -30.88
N ALA A 401 -45.91 4.67 -31.48
CA ALA A 401 -47.14 4.08 -31.96
C ALA A 401 -47.54 4.67 -33.30
N SER A 402 -48.15 3.85 -34.13
CA SER A 402 -48.71 4.24 -35.42
C SER A 402 -50.09 3.65 -35.60
N HIS A 403 -50.94 4.34 -36.39
CA HIS A 403 -52.23 3.89 -36.83
C HIS A 403 -52.31 4.12 -38.33
N LYS A 404 -52.41 3.08 -39.12
CA LYS A 404 -52.65 3.09 -40.58
C LYS A 404 -51.68 3.97 -41.36
N SER A 405 -50.45 4.12 -40.88
CA SER A 405 -49.44 4.98 -41.51
C SER A 405 -48.66 4.27 -42.64
N GLY A 406 -48.63 2.92 -42.57
CA GLY A 406 -47.89 2.10 -43.52
C GLY A 406 -46.44 1.91 -43.13
N THR A 407 -45.49 2.58 -43.75
CA THR A 407 -44.07 2.49 -43.40
C THR A 407 -43.66 3.62 -42.46
N ILE A 408 -43.06 3.24 -41.33
CA ILE A 408 -42.65 4.16 -40.27
C ILE A 408 -41.14 4.05 -40.09
N TRP A 409 -40.49 5.19 -39.99
CA TRP A 409 -39.13 5.36 -39.54
C TRP A 409 -39.12 6.09 -38.19
N PHE A 410 -38.42 5.58 -37.25
CA PHE A 410 -38.21 6.23 -35.97
C PHE A 410 -36.71 6.47 -35.77
N ALA A 411 -36.32 7.71 -35.59
CA ALA A 411 -34.97 8.14 -35.26
C ALA A 411 -34.90 8.59 -33.81
N PHE A 412 -33.84 8.19 -33.12
CA PHE A 412 -33.54 8.61 -31.77
C PHE A 412 -32.26 9.46 -31.79
N SER A 413 -32.38 10.78 -31.69
CA SER A 413 -31.22 11.67 -31.73
C SER A 413 -31.39 12.88 -30.81
N SER A 414 -30.27 13.55 -30.55
CA SER A 414 -30.22 14.82 -29.82
C SER A 414 -30.48 16.04 -30.70
N ASP A 415 -30.86 15.85 -31.96
CA ASP A 415 -31.16 16.94 -32.87
C ASP A 415 -32.52 17.58 -32.57
N VAL A 416 -32.50 18.55 -31.67
CA VAL A 416 -33.70 19.23 -31.20
C VAL A 416 -34.23 20.16 -32.29
N LYS A 417 -35.47 19.91 -32.76
CA LYS A 417 -36.10 20.68 -33.84
C LYS A 417 -36.63 22.04 -33.45
N ALA A 418 -36.63 22.41 -32.14
CA ALA A 418 -36.90 23.79 -31.73
C ALA A 418 -35.75 24.72 -32.08
N ARG A 419 -36.06 26.03 -32.27
CA ARG A 419 -35.10 27.05 -32.69
C ARG A 419 -34.17 27.46 -31.55
N ASP A 420 -32.92 27.77 -31.90
CA ASP A 420 -31.90 28.44 -31.09
C ASP A 420 -31.59 27.73 -29.76
N VAL A 421 -31.77 26.40 -29.64
CA VAL A 421 -31.50 25.64 -28.42
C VAL A 421 -30.01 25.64 -28.10
N PRO A 422 -29.58 26.27 -26.97
CA PRO A 422 -28.17 26.30 -26.64
C PRO A 422 -27.68 24.96 -26.10
N MET A 423 -26.39 24.66 -26.36
CA MET A 423 -25.71 23.57 -25.65
C MET A 423 -25.22 24.08 -24.32
N LYS A 424 -25.42 23.29 -23.26
CA LYS A 424 -24.87 23.57 -21.96
C LYS A 424 -23.36 23.31 -21.97
N PRO A 425 -22.51 24.27 -21.57
CA PRO A 425 -21.09 24.06 -21.46
C PRO A 425 -20.74 22.96 -20.46
N VAL A 426 -19.64 22.27 -20.74
CA VAL A 426 -19.10 21.20 -19.89
C VAL A 426 -18.02 21.78 -18.97
N ALA A 427 -18.14 21.53 -17.67
CA ALA A 427 -17.14 21.96 -16.71
C ALA A 427 -15.84 21.18 -16.89
N PRO A 428 -14.65 21.83 -16.87
CA PRO A 428 -13.40 21.12 -16.90
C PRO A 428 -13.19 20.34 -15.60
N THR A 429 -12.53 19.19 -15.72
CA THR A 429 -12.15 18.36 -14.56
C THR A 429 -10.84 18.87 -13.97
N PRO A 430 -10.76 19.16 -12.65
CA PRO A 430 -9.52 19.58 -12.03
C PRO A 430 -8.50 18.45 -12.05
N PRO A 431 -7.21 18.75 -12.29
CA PRO A 431 -6.15 17.77 -12.16
C PRO A 431 -5.99 17.31 -10.71
N VAL A 432 -5.54 16.08 -10.52
CA VAL A 432 -5.30 15.50 -9.19
C VAL A 432 -3.87 15.80 -8.77
N GLU A 433 -3.71 16.39 -7.58
CA GLU A 433 -2.38 16.67 -7.03
C GLU A 433 -1.67 15.37 -6.66
N PRO A 434 -0.41 15.17 -7.09
CA PRO A 434 0.34 13.98 -6.72
C PRO A 434 0.72 14.01 -5.25
N GLU A 435 0.63 12.87 -4.58
CA GLU A 435 1.08 12.72 -3.20
C GLU A 435 2.62 12.67 -3.14
N LYS A 436 3.19 13.42 -2.19
CA LYS A 436 4.64 13.40 -1.94
C LYS A 436 5.00 12.08 -1.24
N PRO A 437 5.96 11.30 -1.77
CA PRO A 437 6.39 10.07 -1.13
C PRO A 437 7.13 10.35 0.18
N VAL A 438 6.96 9.45 1.17
CA VAL A 438 7.68 9.46 2.45
C VAL A 438 8.43 8.15 2.55
N ILE A 439 9.75 8.24 2.46
CA ILE A 439 10.66 7.09 2.59
C ILE A 439 11.22 7.10 4.00
N LYS A 440 11.15 5.97 4.69
CA LYS A 440 11.60 5.83 6.07
C LYS A 440 12.71 4.80 6.16
N ALA A 441 13.66 5.04 7.06
CA ALA A 441 14.67 4.08 7.45
C ALA A 441 14.96 4.21 8.94
N ASN A 442 15.35 3.11 9.56
CA ASN A 442 15.75 3.09 10.96
C ASN A 442 17.20 2.64 11.06
N TYR A 443 17.86 3.03 12.15
CA TYR A 443 19.17 2.54 12.52
C TYR A 443 19.29 2.46 14.04
N HIS A 444 20.22 1.66 14.53
CA HIS A 444 20.57 1.58 15.95
C HIS A 444 22.08 1.60 16.14
N VAL A 445 22.49 1.83 17.37
CA VAL A 445 23.88 1.80 17.81
C VAL A 445 24.00 0.72 18.88
N ASP A 446 25.09 -0.04 18.83
CA ASP A 446 25.33 -1.14 19.75
C ASP A 446 26.20 -0.67 20.93
N ILE A 447 25.91 -1.23 22.12
CA ILE A 447 26.68 -1.04 23.34
C ILE A 447 27.33 -2.38 23.70
N LEU A 448 28.64 -2.36 23.93
CA LEU A 448 29.45 -3.52 24.25
C LEU A 448 30.26 -3.29 25.51
N TYR A 449 30.32 -4.29 26.36
CA TYR A 449 31.12 -4.27 27.59
C TYR A 449 32.17 -5.35 27.58
N THR A 450 33.23 -5.16 28.41
CA THR A 450 34.23 -6.20 28.69
C THR A 450 34.52 -6.27 30.18
N ARG A 451 34.80 -7.47 30.68
CA ARG A 451 35.25 -7.68 32.06
C ARG A 451 36.75 -7.87 32.09
N PRO A 452 37.49 -6.98 32.76
CA PRO A 452 38.90 -7.20 33.02
C PRO A 452 39.13 -8.52 33.73
N GLN A 453 40.09 -9.33 33.30
CA GLN A 453 40.45 -10.59 33.93
C GLN A 453 41.30 -10.29 35.13
N LEU A 454 40.89 -10.78 36.31
CA LEU A 454 41.57 -10.56 37.56
C LEU A 454 42.40 -11.78 37.99
N GLY A 455 43.61 -11.55 38.46
CA GLY A 455 44.48 -12.59 38.94
C GLY A 455 45.24 -12.20 40.21
N LYS A 456 44.96 -12.80 41.34
CA LYS A 456 45.83 -12.68 42.52
C LYS A 456 46.92 -13.69 42.47
N GLY A 457 48.17 -13.27 42.71
CA GLY A 457 49.31 -14.13 42.87
C GLY A 457 49.85 -14.07 44.27
N ALA A 458 50.35 -15.20 44.81
CA ALA A 458 51.11 -15.26 46.03
C ALA A 458 52.58 -15.56 45.70
N LEU A 459 53.48 -14.65 46.04
CA LEU A 459 54.89 -14.74 45.65
C LEU A 459 55.77 -14.73 46.92
N ASP A 460 56.96 -15.37 46.83
CA ASP A 460 58.00 -15.28 47.82
C ASP A 460 58.83 -13.99 47.70
N GLU A 461 59.90 -13.88 48.50
CA GLU A 461 60.79 -12.74 48.49
C GLU A 461 61.51 -12.58 47.12
N ALA A 462 61.74 -13.70 46.40
CA ALA A 462 62.40 -13.75 45.10
C ALA A 462 61.41 -13.67 43.92
N ASP A 463 60.13 -13.31 44.17
CA ASP A 463 59.04 -13.23 43.20
C ASP A 463 58.62 -14.57 42.56
N ALA A 464 59.03 -15.73 43.20
CA ALA A 464 58.56 -17.03 42.77
C ALA A 464 57.14 -17.30 43.25
N ASP A 465 56.31 -17.94 42.43
CA ASP A 465 54.93 -18.30 42.77
C ASP A 465 54.90 -19.38 43.88
N ILE A 466 54.24 -19.07 44.97
CA ILE A 466 54.08 -19.92 46.14
C ILE A 466 52.59 -20.22 46.48
N ASP A 467 51.67 -19.99 45.52
CA ASP A 467 50.27 -20.35 45.73
C ASP A 467 50.15 -21.88 46.01
N GLY A 468 49.39 -22.25 47.04
CA GLY A 468 49.24 -23.63 47.54
C GLY A 468 50.44 -24.16 48.33
N SER A 469 51.48 -23.38 48.49
CA SER A 469 52.74 -23.82 49.14
C SER A 469 52.77 -23.62 50.64
N THR A 470 53.69 -24.35 51.32
CA THR A 470 53.96 -24.18 52.78
C THR A 470 55.28 -23.41 52.92
N VAL A 471 55.20 -22.26 53.62
CA VAL A 471 56.35 -21.38 53.91
C VAL A 471 56.63 -21.35 55.42
N LYS A 472 57.80 -20.99 55.83
CA LYS A 472 58.16 -20.88 57.22
C LYS A 472 57.43 -19.66 57.84
N THR A 473 57.01 -19.82 59.13
CA THR A 473 56.54 -18.67 59.91
C THR A 473 57.60 -17.57 59.95
N GLY A 474 57.20 -16.32 59.71
CA GLY A 474 58.08 -15.17 59.57
C GLY A 474 58.61 -14.94 58.17
N SER A 475 58.29 -15.83 57.18
CA SER A 475 58.65 -15.60 55.80
C SER A 475 57.89 -14.42 55.22
N ILE A 476 58.54 -13.68 54.31
CA ILE A 476 57.89 -12.66 53.48
C ILE A 476 57.02 -13.38 52.45
N VAL A 477 55.77 -12.96 52.35
CA VAL A 477 54.81 -13.33 51.32
C VAL A 477 54.33 -12.06 50.67
N LYS A 478 54.42 -11.98 49.34
CA LYS A 478 53.90 -10.85 48.54
C LYS A 478 52.60 -11.28 47.88
N PHE A 479 51.60 -10.41 47.85
CA PHE A 479 50.40 -10.62 47.01
C PHE A 479 50.39 -9.64 45.89
N ALA A 480 50.41 -10.12 44.65
CA ALA A 480 50.30 -9.32 43.43
C ALA A 480 48.82 -9.23 43.01
N LEU A 481 48.29 -8.04 42.85
CA LEU A 481 46.90 -7.80 42.47
C LEU A 481 46.88 -7.43 40.99
N ARG A 482 46.60 -8.39 40.14
CA ARG A 482 46.70 -8.24 38.67
C ARG A 482 45.30 -8.05 38.07
N THR A 483 45.21 -7.20 37.03
CA THR A 483 44.12 -7.14 36.10
C THR A 483 44.67 -7.25 34.68
N SER A 484 43.86 -7.73 33.72
CA SER A 484 44.22 -7.61 32.30
C SER A 484 44.29 -6.13 31.90
N ALA A 485 44.98 -5.84 30.82
CA ALA A 485 44.92 -4.53 30.18
C ALA A 485 43.45 -4.17 29.85
N PHE A 486 43.13 -2.89 29.87
CA PHE A 486 41.89 -2.42 29.22
C PHE A 486 42.08 -2.53 27.72
N PRO A 487 41.09 -3.03 26.97
CA PRO A 487 41.23 -3.18 25.51
C PRO A 487 41.28 -1.82 24.81
N ALA A 488 41.67 -1.80 23.55
CA ALA A 488 41.48 -0.62 22.70
C ALA A 488 40.01 -0.21 22.66
N ASP A 489 39.75 1.08 22.49
CA ASP A 489 38.43 1.73 22.43
C ASP A 489 37.61 1.62 23.72
N HIS A 490 38.24 1.35 24.89
CA HIS A 490 37.55 1.39 26.16
C HIS A 490 37.02 2.79 26.49
N GLU A 491 35.99 2.86 27.32
CA GLU A 491 35.50 4.12 27.86
C GLU A 491 36.59 4.88 28.63
N THR A 492 36.41 6.16 28.85
CA THR A 492 37.29 6.94 29.72
C THR A 492 37.27 6.35 31.14
N ILE A 493 38.46 6.03 31.68
CA ILE A 493 38.62 5.53 33.04
C ILE A 493 38.86 6.73 33.97
N ASP A 494 37.94 6.93 34.90
CA ASP A 494 38.03 8.01 35.89
C ASP A 494 38.63 7.52 37.22
N SER A 495 38.50 6.23 37.54
CA SER A 495 39.04 5.63 38.76
C SER A 495 39.31 4.13 38.60
N VAL A 496 40.39 3.68 39.26
CA VAL A 496 40.71 2.25 39.47
C VAL A 496 41.10 2.09 40.92
N VAL A 497 40.38 1.27 41.65
CA VAL A 497 40.61 1.03 43.10
C VAL A 497 40.68 -0.45 43.37
N PHE A 498 41.78 -0.92 43.93
CA PHE A 498 41.91 -2.29 44.44
C PHE A 498 41.68 -2.29 45.97
N ARG A 499 40.94 -3.27 46.48
CA ARG A 499 40.64 -3.45 47.91
C ARG A 499 41.00 -4.87 48.30
N ASP A 500 41.91 -4.99 49.27
CA ASP A 500 42.42 -6.26 49.75
C ASP A 500 42.20 -6.38 51.27
N THR A 501 41.32 -7.28 51.68
CA THR A 501 41.13 -7.61 53.10
C THR A 501 42.15 -8.66 53.50
N LEU A 502 43.20 -8.23 54.18
CA LEU A 502 44.36 -9.07 54.51
C LEU A 502 43.98 -10.20 55.48
N PRO A 503 44.54 -11.43 55.32
CA PRO A 503 44.30 -12.56 56.20
C PRO A 503 44.70 -12.28 57.64
N GLU A 504 43.98 -12.90 58.56
CA GLU A 504 44.35 -12.82 59.97
C GLU A 504 45.78 -13.33 60.24
N SER A 505 46.53 -12.64 61.08
CA SER A 505 47.95 -12.96 61.37
C SER A 505 48.93 -12.80 60.19
N TYR A 506 48.53 -12.08 59.12
CA TYR A 506 49.44 -11.57 58.13
C TYR A 506 49.81 -10.14 58.53
N GLU A 507 51.08 -9.90 58.80
CA GLU A 507 51.61 -8.58 59.20
C GLU A 507 52.09 -7.85 57.93
N VAL A 508 51.32 -6.82 57.50
CA VAL A 508 51.63 -6.06 56.32
C VAL A 508 52.74 -5.04 56.59
N ASP A 509 53.69 -4.93 55.68
CA ASP A 509 54.71 -3.88 55.64
C ASP A 509 54.19 -2.73 54.75
N ILE A 510 53.66 -1.71 55.37
CA ILE A 510 53.00 -0.62 54.63
C ILE A 510 54.00 0.20 53.82
N ASP A 511 55.21 0.42 54.33
CA ASP A 511 56.22 1.23 53.64
C ASP A 511 56.78 0.47 52.43
N ALA A 512 57.09 -0.86 52.58
CA ALA A 512 57.47 -1.70 51.47
C ALA A 512 56.33 -1.84 50.43
N THR A 513 55.07 -1.97 50.85
CA THR A 513 53.87 -2.02 50.00
C THR A 513 53.73 -0.73 49.17
N LYS A 514 53.87 0.46 49.81
CA LYS A 514 53.87 1.75 49.10
C LYS A 514 54.98 1.88 48.10
N ALA A 515 56.20 1.49 48.47
CA ALA A 515 57.38 1.54 47.61
C ALA A 515 57.23 0.60 46.37
N ALA A 516 56.59 -0.55 46.57
CA ALA A 516 56.33 -1.51 45.49
C ALA A 516 55.14 -1.15 44.61
N SER A 517 54.34 -0.14 45.00
CA SER A 517 53.11 0.27 44.27
C SER A 517 53.11 1.80 44.00
N PRO A 518 54.12 2.33 43.27
CA PRO A 518 54.35 3.77 43.12
C PRO A 518 53.21 4.50 42.36
N ASP A 519 52.44 3.82 41.56
CA ASP A 519 51.37 4.34 40.76
C ASP A 519 50.03 4.50 41.53
N TYR A 520 50.02 4.10 42.82
CA TYR A 520 48.86 4.08 43.66
C TYR A 520 49.03 4.92 44.94
N ASP A 521 47.96 5.52 45.37
CA ASP A 521 47.83 6.01 46.75
C ASP A 521 47.37 4.83 47.62
N VAL A 522 48.18 4.49 48.62
CA VAL A 522 47.96 3.30 49.46
C VAL A 522 47.48 3.72 50.83
N SER A 523 46.34 3.19 51.28
CA SER A 523 45.79 3.37 52.61
C SER A 523 45.48 2.04 53.29
N TYR A 524 45.71 1.93 54.59
CA TYR A 524 45.46 0.71 55.37
C TYR A 524 44.67 1.03 56.62
N ASP A 525 43.55 0.36 56.79
CA ASP A 525 42.79 0.34 58.04
C ASP A 525 43.11 -0.93 58.86
N GLY A 526 43.86 -0.76 59.93
CA GLY A 526 44.26 -1.89 60.77
C GLY A 526 43.12 -2.55 61.54
N ALA A 527 42.00 -1.87 61.77
CA ALA A 527 40.84 -2.43 62.44
C ALA A 527 40.06 -3.42 61.57
N SER A 528 39.80 -3.05 60.32
CA SER A 528 39.13 -3.90 59.30
C SER A 528 40.11 -4.76 58.52
N ARG A 529 41.42 -4.53 58.66
CA ARG A 529 42.51 -5.14 57.89
C ARG A 529 42.39 -4.90 56.39
N ASN A 530 41.69 -3.83 56.01
CA ASN A 530 41.44 -3.50 54.62
C ASN A 530 42.55 -2.58 54.06
N LEU A 531 43.23 -3.05 53.03
CA LEU A 531 44.24 -2.34 52.28
C LEU A 531 43.66 -1.83 50.97
N VAL A 532 43.75 -0.54 50.71
CA VAL A 532 43.15 0.07 49.53
C VAL A 532 44.27 0.73 48.70
N PHE A 533 44.28 0.42 47.38
CA PHE A 533 45.13 1.05 46.39
C PHE A 533 44.26 1.87 45.45
N THR A 534 44.42 3.17 45.43
CA THR A 534 43.72 4.08 44.54
C THR A 534 44.70 4.54 43.46
N ALA A 535 44.38 4.31 42.18
CA ALA A 535 45.19 4.77 41.07
C ALA A 535 45.39 6.29 41.12
N LYS A 536 46.64 6.74 41.01
CA LYS A 536 46.98 8.17 40.98
C LYS A 536 46.52 8.82 39.67
N ALA A 537 46.26 10.11 39.67
CA ALA A 537 45.88 10.87 38.48
C ALA A 537 46.85 10.69 37.29
N THR A 538 48.14 10.46 37.59
CA THR A 538 49.17 10.19 36.59
C THR A 538 48.95 8.85 35.88
N LEU A 539 48.58 7.80 36.61
CA LEU A 539 48.23 6.48 36.05
C LEU A 539 46.94 6.58 35.23
N ILE A 540 45.92 7.23 35.78
CA ILE A 540 44.63 7.43 35.05
C ILE A 540 44.86 8.21 33.74
N ALA A 541 45.73 9.25 33.77
CA ALA A 541 46.09 9.97 32.54
C ALA A 541 46.84 9.09 31.51
N GLN A 542 47.68 8.17 31.98
CA GLN A 542 48.36 7.21 31.10
C GLN A 542 47.41 6.21 30.47
N ILE A 543 46.45 5.68 31.25
CA ILE A 543 45.42 4.74 30.77
C ILE A 543 44.59 5.45 29.67
N ASN A 544 44.25 6.73 29.84
CA ASN A 544 43.41 7.46 28.91
C ASN A 544 44.20 8.19 27.79
N ALA A 545 45.55 8.07 27.74
CA ALA A 545 46.39 8.82 26.80
C ALA A 545 46.05 8.55 25.33
N ASP A 546 45.69 7.34 25.01
CA ASP A 546 45.27 6.93 23.65
C ASP A 546 44.26 5.80 23.73
N LEU A 547 42.99 6.15 23.75
CA LEU A 547 41.90 5.17 23.87
C LEU A 547 41.84 4.19 22.70
N THR A 548 42.47 4.48 21.55
CA THR A 548 42.51 3.56 20.40
C THR A 548 43.48 2.40 20.61
N LYS A 549 44.18 2.38 21.75
CA LYS A 549 45.14 1.32 22.12
C LYS A 549 44.75 0.68 23.45
N ALA A 550 45.17 -0.57 23.62
CA ALA A 550 45.07 -1.24 24.90
C ALA A 550 45.95 -0.52 25.96
N ALA A 551 45.41 -0.37 27.16
CA ALA A 551 46.10 0.30 28.27
C ALA A 551 46.40 -0.67 29.41
N GLU A 552 47.69 -0.81 29.72
CA GLU A 552 48.18 -1.66 30.84
C GLU A 552 47.88 -0.98 32.19
N VAL A 553 47.52 -1.81 33.15
CA VAL A 553 47.30 -1.42 34.53
C VAL A 553 48.39 -2.09 35.42
N PRO A 554 49.37 -1.35 35.90
CA PRO A 554 50.41 -1.89 36.76
C PRO A 554 49.78 -2.58 38.01
N ALA A 555 50.22 -3.80 38.30
CA ALA A 555 49.72 -4.57 39.42
C ALA A 555 50.23 -4.00 40.76
N PRO A 556 49.36 -3.54 41.67
CA PRO A 556 49.80 -3.20 43.03
C PRO A 556 50.26 -4.45 43.80
N MET A 557 51.27 -4.28 44.66
CA MET A 557 51.90 -5.36 45.40
C MET A 557 51.72 -5.17 46.91
N VAL A 558 51.14 -6.14 47.58
CA VAL A 558 51.09 -6.19 49.05
C VAL A 558 52.30 -6.96 49.56
N ILE A 559 53.08 -6.38 50.46
CA ILE A 559 54.24 -7.00 51.06
C ILE A 559 54.03 -7.16 52.56
N GLY A 560 54.30 -8.36 53.12
CA GLY A 560 54.18 -8.62 54.56
C GLY A 560 54.68 -9.99 54.95
N LYS A 561 54.48 -10.37 56.22
CA LYS A 561 54.96 -11.63 56.78
C LYS A 561 53.82 -12.47 57.33
N VAL A 562 53.93 -13.78 57.20
CA VAL A 562 53.02 -14.75 57.82
C VAL A 562 53.51 -15.06 59.24
N MET A 563 52.71 -14.70 60.25
CA MET A 563 53.19 -14.62 61.63
C MET A 563 52.75 -15.77 62.53
N LYS A 564 51.84 -16.66 62.10
CA LYS A 564 51.25 -17.70 62.91
C LYS A 564 51.50 -19.11 62.39
N ASP A 565 51.97 -20.01 63.19
CA ASP A 565 52.18 -21.41 62.86
C ASP A 565 50.86 -22.17 62.63
N GLY A 566 50.90 -23.16 61.72
CA GLY A 566 49.78 -24.04 61.43
C GLY A 566 48.56 -23.34 60.86
N THR A 567 48.75 -22.22 60.15
CA THR A 567 47.69 -21.34 59.63
C THR A 567 47.70 -21.39 58.11
N THR A 568 46.50 -21.39 57.51
CA THR A 568 46.29 -21.16 56.08
C THR A 568 45.90 -19.71 55.90
N TYR A 569 46.65 -19.00 55.08
CA TYR A 569 46.43 -17.61 54.67
C TYR A 569 45.72 -17.62 53.33
N GLU A 570 44.41 -17.44 53.32
CA GLU A 570 43.62 -17.26 52.11
C GLU A 570 43.47 -15.79 51.83
N ASN A 571 43.67 -15.37 50.57
CA ASN A 571 43.55 -13.97 50.19
C ASN A 571 43.01 -13.79 48.78
N SER A 572 42.13 -12.81 48.61
CA SER A 572 41.55 -12.32 47.34
C SER A 572 41.50 -10.79 47.40
N PHE A 573 41.24 -10.15 46.27
CA PHE A 573 40.98 -8.71 46.26
C PHE A 573 39.73 -8.42 45.46
N ASP A 574 39.17 -7.27 45.68
CA ASP A 574 38.11 -6.67 44.88
C ASP A 574 38.70 -5.49 44.08
N ILE A 575 38.32 -5.32 42.81
CA ILE A 575 38.60 -4.15 42.01
C ILE A 575 37.31 -3.34 41.80
N ASP A 576 37.44 -2.04 41.79
CA ASP A 576 36.36 -1.10 41.42
C ASP A 576 36.88 -0.17 40.35
N ILE A 577 36.13 -0.04 39.23
CA ILE A 577 36.45 0.80 38.08
C ILE A 577 35.29 1.75 37.85
N ASN A 578 35.57 3.03 37.81
CA ASN A 578 34.60 4.12 37.56
C ASN A 578 33.41 4.15 38.54
N ASN A 579 33.47 3.45 39.69
CA ASN A 579 32.35 3.20 40.59
C ASN A 579 31.12 2.54 39.92
N SER A 580 31.31 1.97 38.74
CA SER A 580 30.28 1.33 37.90
C SER A 580 30.50 -0.17 37.74
N TYR A 581 31.73 -0.62 37.80
CA TYR A 581 32.10 -2.02 37.69
C TYR A 581 32.91 -2.46 38.92
N SER A 582 32.50 -3.57 39.54
CA SER A 582 33.21 -4.19 40.66
C SER A 582 33.30 -5.70 40.43
N ALA A 583 34.45 -6.29 40.72
CA ALA A 583 34.71 -7.70 40.55
C ALA A 583 35.70 -8.21 41.59
N LYS A 584 35.66 -9.53 41.86
CA LYS A 584 36.52 -10.21 42.81
C LYS A 584 37.49 -11.17 42.13
N SER A 585 38.76 -11.18 42.59
CA SER A 585 39.79 -12.07 42.10
C SER A 585 39.63 -13.53 42.53
N ASN A 586 40.50 -14.40 41.98
CA ASN A 586 40.74 -15.72 42.56
C ASN A 586 41.27 -15.63 44.00
N ILE A 587 41.14 -16.70 44.76
CA ILE A 587 41.74 -16.87 46.09
C ILE A 587 43.07 -17.57 45.97
N VAL A 588 44.14 -16.98 46.52
CA VAL A 588 45.44 -17.64 46.71
C VAL A 588 45.56 -18.15 48.15
N ARG A 589 46.34 -19.20 48.33
CA ARG A 589 46.53 -19.88 49.62
C ARG A 589 48.01 -20.11 49.93
N VAL A 590 48.47 -19.65 51.07
CA VAL A 590 49.79 -19.96 51.59
C VAL A 590 49.66 -20.56 52.99
N GLN A 591 50.41 -21.59 53.35
CA GLN A 591 50.31 -22.27 54.62
C GLN A 591 51.62 -22.18 55.40
N THR A 592 51.50 -22.16 56.73
CA THR A 592 52.64 -22.32 57.64
C THR A 592 52.61 -23.69 58.31
N PRO A 593 53.77 -24.31 58.52
CA PRO A 593 53.81 -25.61 59.22
C PRO A 593 53.30 -25.50 60.66
N LYS A 594 52.62 -26.53 61.15
CA LYS A 594 52.25 -26.59 62.53
C LYS A 594 53.55 -26.65 63.37
N ALA A 595 53.59 -25.89 64.52
CA ALA A 595 54.67 -25.95 65.44
C ALA A 595 54.86 -27.42 65.88
N GLN A 596 56.03 -27.95 65.59
CA GLN A 596 56.37 -29.28 66.13
C GLN A 596 56.55 -29.14 67.68
N PRO A 597 55.88 -29.96 68.43
CA PRO A 597 56.18 -29.98 69.86
C PRO A 597 57.67 -30.33 70.07
N ILE A 598 58.38 -29.51 70.82
CA ILE A 598 59.76 -29.82 71.25
C ILE A 598 59.69 -31.04 72.10
N ILE A 599 59.95 -32.23 71.58
CA ILE A 599 60.15 -33.44 72.36
C ILE A 599 61.55 -33.36 72.98
N LEU A 600 61.66 -33.00 74.28
CA LEU A 600 62.89 -33.15 75.02
C LEU A 600 63.29 -34.61 74.99
N PRO A 601 64.58 -34.98 74.74
CA PRO A 601 64.98 -36.36 74.68
C PRO A 601 64.79 -37.01 76.06
N ALA A 602 63.91 -38.00 76.18
CA ALA A 602 63.88 -38.90 77.35
C ALA A 602 65.09 -39.81 77.26
N ALA A 603 66.03 -39.63 78.18
CA ALA A 603 67.12 -40.57 78.43
C ALA A 603 66.57 -41.92 78.88
N GLY A 604 66.80 -43.00 78.12
CA GLY A 604 66.55 -44.38 78.62
C GLY A 604 66.17 -45.40 77.53
N GLY A 605 67.16 -46.15 77.04
CA GLY A 605 67.17 -47.53 76.67
C GLY A 605 66.40 -48.11 75.47
N PRO A 606 66.91 -49.12 74.73
CA PRO A 606 66.50 -49.46 73.39
C PRO A 606 65.39 -50.51 73.32
N GLY A 607 64.50 -50.39 72.41
CA GLY A 607 63.50 -51.39 72.08
C GLY A 607 62.92 -51.22 70.65
N THR A 608 63.37 -52.12 69.82
CA THR A 608 62.90 -52.42 68.50
C THR A 608 61.39 -52.29 68.29
N LEU A 609 61.00 -51.73 67.11
CA LEU A 609 60.11 -52.37 66.16
C LEU A 609 59.76 -51.40 64.97
N LEU A 610 60.23 -51.79 63.78
CA LEU A 610 59.69 -51.40 62.47
C LEU A 610 58.41 -52.22 62.22
N PRO A 611 57.56 -51.96 61.23
CA PRO A 611 57.21 -50.83 60.35
C PRO A 611 55.66 -50.69 60.09
N VAL A 612 55.11 -49.55 60.01
CA VAL A 612 53.72 -49.37 59.55
C VAL A 612 53.58 -48.08 58.72
N THR A 613 54.47 -47.85 57.76
CA THR A 613 54.31 -46.66 56.90
C THR A 613 54.28 -46.93 55.37
N LEU A 614 53.89 -48.15 54.94
CA LEU A 614 53.85 -48.51 53.52
C LEU A 614 52.42 -48.79 52.97
N LEU A 615 51.35 -48.58 53.74
CA LEU A 615 49.98 -48.89 53.32
C LEU A 615 49.09 -47.66 53.03
N SER A 616 49.53 -46.45 53.40
CA SER A 616 48.70 -45.24 53.17
C SER A 616 48.90 -44.54 51.81
N VAL A 617 49.99 -44.81 51.07
CA VAL A 617 50.27 -44.18 49.79
C VAL A 617 49.55 -44.89 48.64
N LEU A 618 49.24 -46.19 48.77
CA LEU A 618 48.55 -46.96 47.71
C LEU A 618 47.01 -46.71 47.63
N ALA A 619 46.40 -46.21 48.70
CA ALA A 619 44.96 -45.94 48.73
C ALA A 619 44.57 -44.60 48.10
N VAL A 620 45.52 -43.63 48.02
CA VAL A 620 45.24 -42.30 47.45
C VAL A 620 45.42 -42.33 45.92
N VAL A 621 46.35 -43.14 45.42
CA VAL A 621 46.58 -43.25 43.96
C VAL A 621 45.49 -44.06 43.26
N SER A 622 44.91 -45.08 43.92
CA SER A 622 43.78 -45.86 43.37
C SER A 622 42.45 -45.12 43.41
N GLY A 623 42.21 -44.21 44.37
CA GLY A 623 41.04 -43.38 44.42
C GLY A 623 40.98 -42.29 43.36
N ALA A 624 42.12 -41.69 43.00
CA ALA A 624 42.19 -40.68 41.97
C ALA A 624 42.03 -41.29 40.54
N ALA A 625 42.52 -42.49 40.30
CA ALA A 625 42.34 -43.20 39.03
C ALA A 625 40.88 -43.63 38.80
N TRP A 626 40.14 -43.98 39.88
CA TRP A 626 38.72 -44.37 39.79
C TRP A 626 37.79 -43.17 39.56
N LEU A 627 38.11 -41.98 40.06
CA LEU A 627 37.36 -40.74 39.80
C LEU A 627 37.62 -40.20 38.38
N PHE A 628 38.80 -40.41 37.83
CA PHE A 628 39.12 -39.98 36.44
C PHE A 628 38.48 -40.87 35.36
N THR A 629 38.32 -42.18 35.65
CA THR A 629 37.63 -43.09 34.74
C THR A 629 36.12 -42.90 34.74
N ARG A 630 35.50 -42.60 35.88
CA ARG A 630 34.04 -42.31 35.95
C ARG A 630 33.64 -40.98 35.27
N ARG A 631 34.51 -39.97 35.26
CA ARG A 631 34.24 -38.73 34.55
C ARG A 631 34.28 -38.89 33.02
N ARG A 632 35.00 -39.86 32.48
CA ARG A 632 35.04 -40.15 31.03
C ARG A 632 33.79 -40.91 30.53
N GLU A 633 33.13 -41.66 31.34
CA GLU A 633 31.92 -42.40 30.94
C GLU A 633 30.65 -41.52 30.95
N VAL A 634 30.58 -40.48 31.81
CA VAL A 634 29.45 -39.55 31.84
C VAL A 634 29.42 -38.61 30.59
N TRP A 635 30.57 -38.40 29.94
CA TRP A 635 30.64 -37.58 28.73
C TRP A 635 30.44 -38.38 27.40
N ARG A 636 30.37 -39.72 27.47
CA ARG A 636 30.01 -40.55 26.30
C ARG A 636 28.52 -40.90 26.24
N GLY A 637 27.73 -40.62 27.28
CA GLY A 637 26.31 -40.88 27.34
C GLY A 637 25.42 -39.72 26.89
N ALA A 638 25.95 -38.49 26.76
CA ALA A 638 25.17 -37.30 26.43
C ALA A 638 25.18 -36.94 24.94
N GLY A 639 25.86 -37.71 24.09
CA GLY A 639 26.00 -37.48 22.66
C GLY A 639 25.10 -38.32 21.74
N ALA A 640 24.15 -39.10 22.30
CA ALA A 640 23.39 -40.10 21.53
C ALA A 640 21.87 -39.89 21.54
N TRP A 641 21.38 -38.63 21.63
CA TRP A 641 19.95 -38.33 21.53
C TRP A 641 19.63 -37.10 20.69
N TYR A 642 20.16 -37.05 19.47
CA TYR A 642 19.56 -36.25 18.41
C TYR A 642 20.05 -36.80 17.06
N GLY A 643 19.17 -37.51 16.37
CA GLY A 643 19.40 -37.86 14.98
C GLY A 643 18.99 -39.26 14.59
N ARG A 644 17.69 -39.53 14.51
CA ARG A 644 17.09 -40.51 13.59
C ARG A 644 15.58 -40.28 13.53
N GLU A 645 15.14 -39.52 12.60
CA GLU A 645 13.90 -39.86 11.89
C GLU A 645 14.25 -40.04 10.42
N ALA A 646 14.05 -41.29 10.02
CA ALA A 646 14.33 -41.83 8.72
C ALA A 646 13.26 -41.36 7.74
N TYR A 647 13.65 -40.80 6.62
CA TYR A 647 12.84 -40.81 5.41
C TYR A 647 13.19 -42.03 4.58
N SER A 648 12.26 -42.95 4.49
CA SER A 648 12.27 -44.02 3.52
C SER A 648 11.85 -43.48 2.15
N PRO A 649 12.47 -43.91 1.06
CA PRO A 649 12.06 -43.51 -0.28
C PRO A 649 11.00 -44.47 -0.82
N LEU A 650 9.84 -43.92 -1.13
CA LEU A 650 8.86 -44.62 -2.01
C LEU A 650 9.29 -44.41 -3.47
N LYS A 651 9.59 -45.49 -4.12
CA LYS A 651 9.69 -45.66 -5.57
C LYS A 651 8.30 -45.50 -6.21
N SER A 652 8.16 -44.60 -7.19
CA SER A 652 7.28 -44.83 -8.33
C SER A 652 7.84 -44.13 -9.58
N SER A 653 8.25 -44.92 -10.45
CA SER A 653 8.22 -44.99 -11.92
C SER A 653 7.68 -43.76 -12.68
N GLY A 654 8.49 -43.25 -13.59
CA GLY A 654 8.17 -43.10 -15.00
C GLY A 654 7.46 -41.83 -15.43
N MET A 655 8.17 -40.87 -16.00
CA MET A 655 8.10 -40.52 -17.41
C MET A 655 8.95 -39.28 -17.71
N ARG A 656 9.96 -39.50 -18.55
CA ARG A 656 10.74 -38.46 -19.21
C ARG A 656 9.83 -37.71 -20.19
N ARG A 657 9.83 -36.40 -20.16
CA ARG A 657 9.80 -35.56 -21.36
C ARG A 657 10.63 -34.31 -21.13
N THR A 658 11.75 -34.32 -21.80
CA THR A 658 12.59 -33.20 -22.15
C THR A 658 11.83 -32.21 -23.01
N PHE A 659 11.85 -30.94 -22.64
CA PHE A 659 11.69 -29.85 -23.61
C PHE A 659 12.82 -28.84 -23.39
N ASP A 660 13.69 -28.87 -24.36
CA ASP A 660 14.75 -27.90 -24.62
C ASP A 660 14.10 -26.66 -25.31
N VAL A 661 14.27 -25.47 -24.75
CA VAL A 661 13.96 -24.22 -25.44
C VAL A 661 15.13 -23.25 -25.25
N ARG A 662 16.16 -23.48 -26.05
CA ARG A 662 17.05 -22.41 -26.47
C ARG A 662 16.76 -22.08 -27.93
N GLY A 663 16.45 -20.82 -28.23
CA GLY A 663 16.67 -20.36 -29.56
C GLY A 663 15.71 -19.27 -30.06
N LYS A 664 16.29 -18.10 -30.27
CA LYS A 664 15.96 -17.08 -31.28
C LYS A 664 14.96 -15.98 -30.89
N TRP A 665 15.53 -14.93 -30.36
CA TRP A 665 15.12 -13.56 -30.70
C TRP A 665 16.16 -12.96 -31.65
N ARG A 666 15.82 -12.75 -32.91
CA ARG A 666 16.43 -11.71 -33.80
C ARG A 666 15.49 -11.40 -34.94
N SER A 667 15.31 -10.08 -35.12
CA SER A 667 14.93 -9.38 -36.36
C SER A 667 13.46 -9.42 -36.80
N ILE A 668 12.78 -8.30 -36.65
CA ILE A 668 12.18 -7.57 -37.76
C ILE A 668 12.04 -6.09 -37.36
N LEU A 669 13.04 -5.32 -37.75
CA LEU A 669 12.95 -3.88 -38.05
C LEU A 669 13.07 -3.81 -39.53
N ALA A 670 12.09 -3.31 -40.22
CA ALA A 670 12.23 -2.38 -41.34
C ALA A 670 10.97 -2.26 -42.22
N ARG A 671 10.66 -1.02 -42.50
CA ARG A 671 9.98 -0.50 -43.68
C ARG A 671 8.46 -0.46 -43.69
N CYS A 672 7.95 0.72 -43.49
CA CYS A 672 7.17 1.38 -44.55
C CYS A 672 7.35 2.90 -44.47
N HIS A 673 7.98 3.39 -45.50
CA HIS A 673 8.05 4.80 -45.87
C HIS A 673 6.94 5.10 -46.87
N PHE A 674 6.35 6.30 -46.75
CA PHE A 674 5.77 7.16 -47.84
C PHE A 674 4.52 6.65 -48.59
N ASN A 675 3.40 7.36 -48.60
CA ASN A 675 3.08 8.56 -49.42
C ASN A 675 1.60 8.96 -49.28
N ARG A 676 1.43 10.29 -49.21
CA ARG A 676 0.28 11.17 -49.54
C ARG A 676 -0.99 11.05 -48.72
#